data_f69de40b8611e4d3b9998ebb4e549ecb
#
_entry.id   f69de40b8611e4d3b9998ebb4e549ecb
#
_cell.length_a   1.000
_cell.length_b   1.000
_cell.length_c   1.000
_cell.angle_alpha   90.00
_cell.angle_beta   90.00
_cell.angle_gamma   90.00
#
_symmetry.space_group_name_H-M   'P 1'
#
loop_
_entity.id
_entity.type
_entity.pdbx_description
1 polymer ?
#
loop_
_entity_poly.entity_id
_entity_poly.type
_entity_poly.pdbx_seq_one_letter_code
_entity_poly.pdbx_strand_id
1 'polypeptide(L)'
;MAIHLLGIRHHGPGSCRNVLEYLQELQPDLILLEGPAEAETLLPCVLNEQMEPPVALLAYQPDQPQNAVFYPFAEFSPEWQTIVYALRNEVPLRFFDLPLVHSMAQNQEPHNTTEEQQEEIIPTVYRDPFDYLAEAAGYTDGESWWETTIEHRKDSADVFQAVKEAVTALREELPEHTSPRDQLREAWMRKMIRTAQKENFERIAVVCGAWHVPALENMPKVKEDNELLKGLPKIKIECTWIPWTYDRLAFRSGYGAGIESPGWYHYLWHHPQDDGTLWISQAASLFRKKNMDISVAHVIETVRLAQVTAALRNLPAPSLAEFNEAITTVMGFGDDILLQIIKEELIISNRLGRVPDDVPKVPLLVDVEKTQKRLRVPFTAEIKELTLDLRKPNDLDRSIFFHRLHLLDIDWAIPGGTDGKGTFKEKWTLYHKPEQIISIIEKAIWGNTLEEATQKFLLKQTKEIRHIPELTRLLDRVIPANLPDLVEAMTVQLDRLSAASTDIIEMMEAVPDLVNIVRYGNVRNLDFSKVGDMLQAMIARILAGGVLVCINIDEEAATDILNKLVSTDYAVSTLNDPELNRMWLEFIRQVRTSVNVHPLLSGYATRLLNDKGDISAEEAQNTLSYYSSIGNAPADMAYWFEGFLRSSGSILLLDDNLWNLVNNWVCSQEKETFMELLPILKRTFSEFSPAERRKLGEKAKAGGAGGIQTATASATSHNEEEAMRVIPLIHRLLGIETK
;
A
#
# COMPACT_ATOMS: atom_id res chain seq x y z
N MET A 1 -52.51 5.61 -16.01
CA MET A 1 -51.07 5.87 -15.68
C MET A 1 -50.80 5.23 -14.33
N ALA A 2 -49.99 4.22 -14.30
CA ALA A 2 -49.62 3.51 -13.08
C ALA A 2 -48.09 3.69 -12.83
N ILE A 3 -47.72 3.98 -11.58
CA ILE A 3 -46.35 4.04 -11.13
C ILE A 3 -46.08 2.79 -10.31
N HIS A 4 -45.06 2.07 -10.61
CA HIS A 4 -44.64 0.86 -9.96
C HIS A 4 -43.29 1.10 -9.26
N LEU A 5 -43.29 1.16 -7.93
CA LEU A 5 -42.11 1.40 -7.10
C LEU A 5 -41.44 0.05 -6.77
N LEU A 6 -40.23 -0.16 -7.24
CA LEU A 6 -39.45 -1.37 -7.03
C LEU A 6 -38.27 -1.01 -6.11
N GLY A 7 -38.47 -1.23 -4.81
CA GLY A 7 -37.46 -1.00 -3.78
C GLY A 7 -36.45 -2.13 -3.74
N ILE A 8 -35.19 -1.81 -4.02
CA ILE A 8 -34.11 -2.81 -4.11
C ILE A 8 -33.10 -2.64 -2.97
N ARG A 9 -32.36 -3.70 -2.70
CA ARG A 9 -31.03 -3.62 -2.12
C ARG A 9 -30.02 -3.69 -3.24
N HIS A 10 -29.06 -2.79 -3.23
CA HIS A 10 -27.98 -2.76 -4.21
C HIS A 10 -27.20 -4.08 -4.19
N HIS A 11 -26.85 -4.60 -5.36
CA HIS A 11 -26.07 -5.82 -5.54
C HIS A 11 -26.69 -7.13 -5.03
N GLY A 12 -28.03 -7.20 -4.85
CA GLY A 12 -28.72 -8.42 -4.47
C GLY A 12 -29.11 -9.28 -5.70
N PRO A 13 -28.61 -10.54 -5.86
CA PRO A 13 -28.95 -11.39 -7.01
C PRO A 13 -30.43 -11.79 -7.07
N GLY A 14 -31.08 -12.00 -5.90
CA GLY A 14 -32.52 -12.27 -5.82
C GLY A 14 -33.34 -11.02 -6.10
N SER A 15 -32.98 -9.88 -5.52
CA SER A 15 -33.57 -8.59 -5.86
C SER A 15 -33.46 -8.32 -7.35
N CYS A 16 -32.33 -8.66 -7.97
CA CYS A 16 -32.11 -8.52 -9.40
C CYS A 16 -33.07 -9.39 -10.22
N ARG A 17 -33.24 -10.68 -9.86
CA ARG A 17 -34.18 -11.59 -10.54
C ARG A 17 -35.61 -11.08 -10.42
N ASN A 18 -36.03 -10.67 -9.22
CA ASN A 18 -37.36 -10.14 -8.98
C ASN A 18 -37.65 -8.87 -9.79
N VAL A 19 -36.66 -7.95 -9.90
CA VAL A 19 -36.78 -6.77 -10.78
C VAL A 19 -36.96 -7.18 -12.23
N LEU A 20 -36.16 -8.09 -12.75
CA LEU A 20 -36.27 -8.55 -14.15
C LEU A 20 -37.60 -9.23 -14.44
N GLU A 21 -38.06 -10.12 -13.56
CA GLU A 21 -39.38 -10.78 -13.69
C GLU A 21 -40.52 -9.75 -13.71
N TYR A 22 -40.48 -8.79 -12.76
CA TYR A 22 -41.48 -7.74 -12.70
C TYR A 22 -41.45 -6.83 -13.96
N LEU A 23 -40.27 -6.43 -14.45
CA LEU A 23 -40.18 -5.64 -15.67
C LEU A 23 -40.68 -6.41 -16.91
N GLN A 24 -40.42 -7.73 -16.99
CA GLN A 24 -40.91 -8.58 -18.06
C GLN A 24 -42.45 -8.71 -18.05
N GLU A 25 -43.08 -8.80 -16.86
CA GLU A 25 -44.52 -8.85 -16.72
C GLU A 25 -45.19 -7.49 -16.96
N LEU A 26 -44.62 -6.42 -16.41
CA LEU A 26 -45.15 -5.08 -16.52
C LEU A 26 -44.99 -4.49 -17.93
N GLN A 27 -43.91 -4.81 -18.62
CA GLN A 27 -43.54 -4.18 -19.91
C GLN A 27 -43.67 -2.64 -19.84
N PRO A 28 -42.87 -1.98 -19.02
CA PRO A 28 -42.94 -0.54 -18.82
C PRO A 28 -42.64 0.23 -20.14
N ASP A 29 -43.24 1.40 -20.29
CA ASP A 29 -42.96 2.34 -21.38
C ASP A 29 -41.95 3.44 -20.96
N LEU A 30 -41.63 3.53 -19.67
CA LEU A 30 -40.54 4.30 -19.13
C LEU A 30 -39.97 3.63 -17.88
N ILE A 31 -38.66 3.63 -17.74
CA ILE A 31 -37.95 3.25 -16.53
C ILE A 31 -37.23 4.46 -15.93
N LEU A 32 -37.50 4.74 -14.65
CA LEU A 32 -36.75 5.68 -13.84
C LEU A 32 -35.84 4.86 -12.91
N LEU A 33 -34.54 5.01 -13.05
CA LEU A 33 -33.54 4.27 -12.30
C LEU A 33 -32.73 5.20 -11.41
N GLU A 34 -32.49 4.81 -10.17
CA GLU A 34 -31.59 5.56 -9.29
C GLU A 34 -30.16 5.54 -9.86
N GLY A 35 -29.60 6.75 -10.08
CA GLY A 35 -28.26 6.92 -10.64
C GLY A 35 -28.01 8.35 -11.11
N PRO A 36 -26.78 8.65 -11.52
CA PRO A 36 -26.35 10.00 -11.89
C PRO A 36 -26.80 10.38 -13.30
N ALA A 37 -27.65 11.43 -13.41
CA ALA A 37 -28.16 11.90 -14.69
C ALA A 37 -27.04 12.30 -15.68
N GLU A 38 -25.88 12.73 -15.17
CA GLU A 38 -24.71 13.10 -15.98
C GLU A 38 -24.10 11.93 -16.76
N ALA A 39 -24.38 10.69 -16.33
CA ALA A 39 -23.84 9.49 -16.97
C ALA A 39 -24.81 8.85 -18.01
N GLU A 40 -25.99 9.38 -18.26
CA GLU A 40 -26.97 8.81 -19.19
C GLU A 40 -26.40 8.58 -20.61
N THR A 41 -25.53 9.48 -21.08
CA THR A 41 -24.90 9.36 -22.39
C THR A 41 -23.94 8.17 -22.51
N LEU A 42 -23.51 7.61 -21.38
CA LEU A 42 -22.59 6.48 -21.30
C LEU A 42 -23.32 5.11 -21.23
N LEU A 43 -24.66 5.11 -21.04
CA LEU A 43 -25.44 3.87 -20.92
C LEU A 43 -25.33 2.94 -22.15
N PRO A 44 -25.31 3.43 -23.41
CA PRO A 44 -25.16 2.54 -24.55
C PRO A 44 -23.91 1.67 -24.54
N CYS A 45 -22.83 2.09 -23.84
CA CYS A 45 -21.61 1.29 -23.68
C CYS A 45 -21.86 -0.05 -22.96
N VAL A 46 -22.94 -0.17 -22.17
CA VAL A 46 -23.28 -1.39 -21.41
C VAL A 46 -23.55 -2.60 -22.33
N LEU A 47 -24.03 -2.38 -23.55
CA LEU A 47 -24.25 -3.45 -24.52
C LEU A 47 -23.03 -3.84 -25.35
N ASN A 48 -21.88 -3.17 -25.15
CA ASN A 48 -20.65 -3.53 -25.85
C ASN A 48 -20.16 -4.90 -25.34
N GLU A 49 -19.79 -5.80 -26.26
CA GLU A 49 -19.30 -7.15 -25.94
C GLU A 49 -18.03 -7.15 -25.06
N GLN A 50 -17.27 -6.05 -25.00
CA GLN A 50 -16.09 -5.90 -24.18
C GLN A 50 -16.39 -5.34 -22.78
N MET A 51 -17.64 -5.01 -22.48
CA MET A 51 -18.07 -4.53 -21.17
C MET A 51 -18.40 -5.72 -20.26
N GLU A 52 -17.54 -6.00 -19.30
CA GLU A 52 -17.66 -7.12 -18.38
C GLU A 52 -17.66 -6.64 -16.92
N PRO A 53 -18.78 -6.72 -16.19
CA PRO A 53 -18.79 -6.41 -14.75
C PRO A 53 -17.85 -7.32 -13.91
N PRO A 54 -17.32 -6.83 -12.78
CA PRO A 54 -17.69 -5.58 -12.09
C PRO A 54 -17.06 -4.33 -12.74
N VAL A 55 -17.89 -3.32 -12.99
CA VAL A 55 -17.47 -2.01 -13.51
C VAL A 55 -18.05 -0.89 -12.65
N ALA A 56 -17.53 0.31 -12.75
CA ALA A 56 -18.12 1.46 -12.06
C ALA A 56 -18.25 2.66 -13.02
N LEU A 57 -19.32 3.45 -12.84
CA LEU A 57 -19.35 4.81 -13.31
C LEU A 57 -18.53 5.67 -12.34
N LEU A 58 -17.47 6.27 -12.84
CA LEU A 58 -16.71 7.29 -12.15
C LEU A 58 -17.26 8.65 -12.56
N ALA A 59 -17.69 9.43 -11.57
CA ALA A 59 -18.03 10.84 -11.75
C ALA A 59 -17.05 11.69 -10.93
N TYR A 60 -16.46 12.70 -11.56
CA TYR A 60 -15.44 13.52 -10.92
C TYR A 60 -15.53 14.98 -11.38
N GLN A 61 -15.01 15.87 -10.54
CA GLN A 61 -14.85 17.28 -10.87
C GLN A 61 -13.52 17.47 -11.63
N PRO A 62 -13.51 17.93 -12.91
CA PRO A 62 -12.27 18.01 -13.70
C PRO A 62 -11.18 18.89 -13.09
N ASP A 63 -11.56 19.99 -12.42
CA ASP A 63 -10.62 20.93 -11.80
C ASP A 63 -10.08 20.41 -10.45
N GLN A 64 -10.77 19.43 -9.82
CA GLN A 64 -10.42 18.78 -8.55
C GLN A 64 -10.79 17.29 -8.61
N PRO A 65 -10.02 16.46 -9.34
CA PRO A 65 -10.38 15.05 -9.59
C PRO A 65 -10.51 14.18 -8.32
N GLN A 66 -9.87 14.57 -7.21
CA GLN A 66 -10.05 13.94 -5.90
C GLN A 66 -11.49 14.04 -5.37
N ASN A 67 -12.27 15.07 -5.82
CA ASN A 67 -13.70 15.13 -5.58
C ASN A 67 -14.40 14.23 -6.60
N ALA A 68 -14.50 12.94 -6.27
CA ALA A 68 -15.02 11.89 -7.13
C ALA A 68 -15.98 10.97 -6.39
N VAL A 69 -16.92 10.40 -7.13
CA VAL A 69 -17.89 9.41 -6.64
C VAL A 69 -17.91 8.21 -7.59
N PHE A 70 -18.01 7.01 -7.03
CA PHE A 70 -18.11 5.76 -7.77
C PHE A 70 -19.50 5.16 -7.62
N TYR A 71 -20.05 4.69 -8.74
CA TYR A 71 -21.26 3.88 -8.79
C TYR A 71 -20.88 2.50 -9.34
N PRO A 72 -20.56 1.54 -8.46
CA PRO A 72 -20.17 0.21 -8.88
C PRO A 72 -21.36 -0.63 -9.31
N PHE A 73 -21.12 -1.51 -10.29
CA PHE A 73 -22.09 -2.48 -10.79
C PHE A 73 -21.43 -3.85 -10.92
N ALA A 74 -22.07 -4.85 -10.32
CA ALA A 74 -21.81 -6.25 -10.61
C ALA A 74 -22.81 -6.75 -11.66
N GLU A 75 -22.55 -7.91 -12.25
CA GLU A 75 -23.48 -8.53 -13.20
C GLU A 75 -24.85 -8.81 -12.57
N PHE A 76 -24.88 -9.12 -11.27
CA PHE A 76 -26.06 -9.37 -10.47
C PHE A 76 -26.64 -8.11 -9.79
N SER A 77 -26.18 -6.91 -10.13
CA SER A 77 -26.77 -5.67 -9.62
C SER A 77 -28.11 -5.41 -10.31
N PRO A 78 -29.19 -5.16 -9.54
CA PRO A 78 -30.50 -4.85 -10.11
C PRO A 78 -30.47 -3.69 -11.10
N GLU A 79 -29.69 -2.66 -10.79
CA GLU A 79 -29.49 -1.48 -11.64
C GLU A 79 -28.83 -1.85 -12.98
N TRP A 80 -27.77 -2.66 -12.94
CA TRP A 80 -27.09 -3.12 -14.13
C TRP A 80 -28.03 -3.88 -15.05
N GLN A 81 -28.76 -4.84 -14.51
CA GLN A 81 -29.70 -5.65 -15.28
C GLN A 81 -30.89 -4.83 -15.77
N THR A 82 -31.34 -3.82 -15.01
CA THR A 82 -32.36 -2.87 -15.45
C THR A 82 -31.89 -2.06 -16.64
N ILE A 83 -30.63 -1.59 -16.67
CA ILE A 83 -30.04 -0.89 -17.82
C ILE A 83 -30.00 -1.84 -19.04
N VAL A 84 -29.49 -3.08 -18.85
CA VAL A 84 -29.44 -4.09 -19.91
C VAL A 84 -30.83 -4.39 -20.47
N TYR A 85 -31.82 -4.57 -19.60
CA TYR A 85 -33.22 -4.81 -19.99
C TYR A 85 -33.78 -3.64 -20.82
N ALA A 86 -33.62 -2.41 -20.33
CA ALA A 86 -34.09 -1.20 -21.00
C ALA A 86 -33.49 -1.06 -22.41
N LEU A 87 -32.17 -1.21 -22.52
CA LEU A 87 -31.47 -1.05 -23.79
C LEU A 87 -31.83 -2.17 -24.81
N ARG A 88 -31.97 -3.44 -24.35
CA ARG A 88 -32.33 -4.57 -25.22
C ARG A 88 -33.76 -4.52 -25.71
N ASN A 89 -34.69 -3.95 -24.90
CA ASN A 89 -36.10 -3.85 -25.26
C ASN A 89 -36.48 -2.47 -25.79
N GLU A 90 -35.50 -1.60 -26.05
CA GLU A 90 -35.68 -0.21 -26.50
C GLU A 90 -36.66 0.60 -25.62
N VAL A 91 -36.68 0.31 -24.31
CA VAL A 91 -37.47 1.07 -23.34
C VAL A 91 -36.69 2.30 -22.90
N PRO A 92 -37.29 3.51 -22.97
CA PRO A 92 -36.65 4.71 -22.45
C PRO A 92 -36.26 4.53 -20.97
N LEU A 93 -35.01 4.83 -20.64
CA LEU A 93 -34.49 4.82 -19.29
C LEU A 93 -33.90 6.19 -18.94
N ARG A 94 -34.19 6.70 -17.75
CA ARG A 94 -33.62 7.94 -17.23
C ARG A 94 -33.13 7.70 -15.81
N PHE A 95 -31.97 8.26 -15.51
CA PHE A 95 -31.55 8.38 -14.13
C PHE A 95 -32.35 9.50 -13.45
N PHE A 96 -32.83 9.28 -12.24
CA PHE A 96 -33.74 10.21 -11.57
C PHE A 96 -33.33 10.65 -10.18
N ASP A 97 -32.10 10.30 -9.74
CA ASP A 97 -31.51 10.80 -8.51
C ASP A 97 -31.07 12.27 -8.65
N LEU A 98 -30.78 12.91 -7.51
CA LEU A 98 -30.24 14.29 -7.47
C LEU A 98 -28.97 14.38 -8.30
N PRO A 99 -28.91 15.26 -9.33
CA PRO A 99 -27.73 15.40 -10.17
C PRO A 99 -26.46 15.68 -9.37
N LEU A 100 -25.35 15.05 -9.76
CA LEU A 100 -24.06 15.17 -9.10
C LEU A 100 -23.50 16.59 -9.14
N VAL A 101 -23.84 17.36 -10.17
CA VAL A 101 -23.50 18.80 -10.22
C VAL A 101 -23.98 19.57 -8.98
N HIS A 102 -25.01 19.08 -8.30
CA HIS A 102 -25.54 19.68 -7.06
C HIS A 102 -25.02 18.96 -5.82
N SER A 103 -25.10 17.63 -5.78
CA SER A 103 -24.76 16.85 -4.59
C SER A 103 -23.27 16.95 -4.23
N MET A 104 -22.38 16.96 -5.23
CA MET A 104 -20.94 17.09 -5.01
C MET A 104 -20.53 18.54 -4.69
N ALA A 105 -21.29 19.53 -5.15
CA ALA A 105 -21.04 20.93 -4.81
C ALA A 105 -21.29 21.23 -3.32
N GLN A 106 -22.24 20.54 -2.68
CA GLN A 106 -22.56 20.70 -1.26
C GLN A 106 -21.46 20.16 -0.34
N ASN A 107 -20.73 19.12 -0.77
CA ASN A 107 -19.62 18.56 0.00
C ASN A 107 -18.39 19.50 0.10
N GLN A 108 -18.38 20.62 -0.64
CA GLN A 108 -17.28 21.58 -0.63
C GLN A 108 -17.48 22.75 0.37
N GLU A 109 -18.64 22.89 0.97
CA GLU A 109 -18.79 23.88 2.03
C GLU A 109 -17.98 23.43 3.25
N PRO A 110 -17.01 24.23 3.74
CA PRO A 110 -16.24 23.87 4.90
C PRO A 110 -17.21 23.76 6.08
N HIS A 111 -17.45 22.57 6.57
CA HIS A 111 -17.94 22.43 7.93
C HIS A 111 -16.89 23.07 8.83
N ASN A 112 -17.19 24.26 9.38
CA ASN A 112 -16.45 24.95 10.43
C ASN A 112 -16.50 24.12 11.74
N THR A 113 -16.07 22.89 11.70
CA THR A 113 -15.77 22.08 12.87
C THR A 113 -14.26 22.04 13.04
N THR A 114 -13.78 22.65 14.12
CA THR A 114 -12.39 22.59 14.57
C THR A 114 -11.92 21.14 14.62
N GLU A 115 -10.66 20.87 14.28
CA GLU A 115 -10.03 19.52 14.28
C GLU A 115 -10.26 18.76 15.60
N GLU A 116 -10.40 19.45 16.74
CA GLU A 116 -10.73 18.90 18.06
C GLU A 116 -12.15 18.30 18.18
N GLN A 117 -13.08 18.67 17.26
CA GLN A 117 -14.45 18.09 17.22
C GLN A 117 -14.57 16.91 16.24
N GLN A 118 -13.55 16.63 15.44
CA GLN A 118 -13.54 15.44 14.56
C GLN A 118 -13.12 14.16 15.28
N GLU A 119 -12.42 14.23 16.43
CA GLU A 119 -12.09 13.05 17.22
C GLU A 119 -13.22 12.59 18.16
N GLU A 120 -14.22 13.43 18.46
CA GLU A 120 -15.37 13.04 19.29
C GLU A 120 -16.63 12.64 18.52
N ILE A 121 -16.65 12.85 17.20
CA ILE A 121 -17.71 12.33 16.33
C ILE A 121 -17.09 11.24 15.44
N ILE A 122 -16.64 10.14 16.04
CA ILE A 122 -16.85 8.85 15.41
C ILE A 122 -18.38 8.71 15.44
N PRO A 123 -19.07 8.79 14.27
CA PRO A 123 -20.51 8.54 14.29
C PRO A 123 -20.64 7.15 14.91
N THR A 124 -21.39 7.04 15.98
CA THR A 124 -22.01 5.79 16.36
C THR A 124 -22.32 5.09 15.05
N VAL A 125 -21.59 4.03 14.74
CA VAL A 125 -21.61 3.29 13.48
C VAL A 125 -23.01 3.41 12.91
N TYR A 126 -23.20 4.04 11.73
CA TYR A 126 -24.50 4.10 11.09
C TYR A 126 -24.90 2.65 10.87
N ARG A 127 -25.61 2.10 11.83
CA ARG A 127 -26.10 0.74 11.79
C ARG A 127 -27.03 0.66 10.60
N ASP A 128 -26.80 -0.30 9.72
CA ASP A 128 -27.70 -0.54 8.60
C ASP A 128 -29.13 -0.65 9.17
N PRO A 129 -30.12 0.12 8.70
CA PRO A 129 -31.49 0.00 9.20
C PRO A 129 -32.01 -1.44 9.16
N PHE A 130 -31.56 -2.26 8.25
CA PHE A 130 -31.91 -3.68 8.18
C PHE A 130 -31.34 -4.52 9.34
N ASP A 131 -30.30 -4.05 10.05
CA ASP A 131 -29.80 -4.72 11.25
C ASP A 131 -30.83 -4.76 12.36
N TYR A 132 -31.75 -3.77 12.45
CA TYR A 132 -32.83 -3.77 13.41
C TYR A 132 -33.88 -4.86 13.11
N LEU A 133 -34.16 -5.10 11.82
CA LEU A 133 -35.02 -6.20 11.39
C LEU A 133 -34.36 -7.55 11.63
N ALA A 134 -33.06 -7.63 11.35
CA ALA A 134 -32.26 -8.82 11.59
C ALA A 134 -32.29 -9.22 13.08
N GLU A 135 -31.99 -8.26 13.97
CA GLU A 135 -32.01 -8.51 15.42
C GLU A 135 -33.37 -8.94 15.90
N ALA A 136 -34.44 -8.26 15.44
CA ALA A 136 -35.83 -8.64 15.78
C ALA A 136 -36.22 -10.04 15.29
N ALA A 137 -35.63 -10.49 14.17
CA ALA A 137 -35.85 -11.80 13.56
C ALA A 137 -34.84 -12.88 14.01
N GLY A 138 -33.86 -12.52 14.88
CA GLY A 138 -32.88 -13.46 15.43
C GLY A 138 -31.68 -13.75 14.51
N TYR A 139 -31.40 -12.88 13.52
CA TYR A 139 -30.22 -12.94 12.67
C TYR A 139 -29.06 -12.12 13.24
N THR A 140 -27.85 -12.39 12.79
CA THR A 140 -26.62 -11.72 13.26
C THR A 140 -26.44 -10.31 12.67
N ASP A 141 -26.93 -10.08 11.44
CA ASP A 141 -26.74 -8.86 10.66
C ASP A 141 -27.83 -8.70 9.58
N GLY A 142 -27.96 -7.50 9.05
CA GLY A 142 -28.97 -7.17 8.02
C GLY A 142 -28.74 -7.89 6.70
N GLU A 143 -27.49 -8.22 6.33
CA GLU A 143 -27.18 -8.95 5.09
C GLU A 143 -27.69 -10.39 5.16
N SER A 144 -27.40 -11.10 6.26
CA SER A 144 -27.90 -12.47 6.51
C SER A 144 -29.42 -12.53 6.55
N TRP A 145 -30.07 -11.54 7.18
CA TRP A 145 -31.54 -11.45 7.20
C TRP A 145 -32.09 -11.23 5.78
N TRP A 146 -31.52 -10.30 5.02
CA TRP A 146 -31.92 -10.00 3.65
C TRP A 146 -31.75 -11.20 2.74
N GLU A 147 -30.56 -11.83 2.79
CA GLU A 147 -30.25 -13.03 2.01
C GLU A 147 -31.32 -14.11 2.21
N THR A 148 -31.63 -14.43 3.45
CA THR A 148 -32.58 -15.51 3.77
C THR A 148 -34.01 -15.14 3.43
N THR A 149 -34.42 -13.89 3.69
CA THR A 149 -35.81 -13.46 3.59
C THR A 149 -36.19 -13.02 2.17
N ILE A 150 -35.27 -12.42 1.43
CA ILE A 150 -35.55 -11.78 0.13
C ILE A 150 -34.85 -12.50 -1.03
N GLU A 151 -33.54 -12.78 -0.91
CA GLU A 151 -32.74 -13.28 -2.04
C GLU A 151 -33.11 -14.70 -2.48
N HIS A 152 -33.67 -15.52 -1.58
CA HIS A 152 -34.15 -16.87 -1.87
C HIS A 152 -35.64 -16.96 -2.26
N ARG A 153 -36.38 -15.84 -2.24
CA ARG A 153 -37.80 -15.82 -2.66
C ARG A 153 -37.96 -15.81 -4.18
N LYS A 154 -39.09 -16.42 -4.62
CA LYS A 154 -39.40 -16.60 -6.06
C LYS A 154 -40.64 -15.82 -6.51
N ASP A 155 -41.35 -15.13 -5.60
CA ASP A 155 -42.61 -14.39 -5.90
C ASP A 155 -42.34 -12.88 -5.93
N SER A 156 -42.09 -12.34 -7.13
CA SER A 156 -41.59 -10.96 -7.33
C SER A 156 -42.56 -9.86 -6.84
N ALA A 157 -43.87 -10.00 -7.08
CA ALA A 157 -44.83 -8.94 -6.72
C ALA A 157 -44.99 -8.76 -5.21
N ASP A 158 -45.06 -9.87 -4.45
CA ASP A 158 -45.20 -9.85 -2.99
C ASP A 158 -43.93 -9.38 -2.30
N VAL A 159 -42.73 -9.57 -2.93
CA VAL A 159 -41.45 -9.14 -2.36
C VAL A 159 -41.35 -7.62 -2.29
N PHE A 160 -41.68 -6.89 -3.34
CA PHE A 160 -41.60 -5.42 -3.34
C PHE A 160 -42.58 -4.78 -2.37
N GLN A 161 -43.78 -5.38 -2.23
CA GLN A 161 -44.77 -4.93 -1.24
C GLN A 161 -44.28 -5.18 0.21
N ALA A 162 -43.72 -6.37 0.49
CA ALA A 162 -43.17 -6.71 1.80
C ALA A 162 -41.98 -5.83 2.17
N VAL A 163 -41.05 -5.58 1.22
CA VAL A 163 -39.93 -4.67 1.43
C VAL A 163 -40.40 -3.25 1.72
N LYS A 164 -41.41 -2.76 0.98
CA LYS A 164 -42.00 -1.46 1.21
C LYS A 164 -42.60 -1.33 2.60
N GLU A 165 -43.39 -2.31 3.04
CA GLU A 165 -44.02 -2.32 4.36
C GLU A 165 -42.97 -2.34 5.48
N ALA A 166 -41.94 -3.17 5.35
CA ALA A 166 -40.84 -3.25 6.31
C ALA A 166 -40.07 -1.94 6.42
N VAL A 167 -39.71 -1.33 5.27
CA VAL A 167 -38.96 -0.06 5.26
C VAL A 167 -39.81 1.11 5.73
N THR A 168 -41.15 1.09 5.47
CA THR A 168 -42.06 2.11 5.98
C THR A 168 -42.06 2.09 7.51
N ALA A 169 -42.22 0.90 8.12
CA ALA A 169 -42.17 0.75 9.56
C ALA A 169 -40.84 1.20 10.17
N LEU A 170 -39.70 0.85 9.52
CA LEU A 170 -38.38 1.29 9.97
C LEU A 170 -38.23 2.83 9.92
N ARG A 171 -38.69 3.49 8.87
CA ARG A 171 -38.62 4.95 8.77
C ARG A 171 -39.49 5.70 9.74
N GLU A 172 -40.63 5.10 10.14
CA GLU A 172 -41.52 5.65 11.16
C GLU A 172 -40.89 5.58 12.56
N GLU A 173 -40.17 4.48 12.86
CA GLU A 173 -39.52 4.26 14.15
C GLU A 173 -38.11 4.94 14.24
N LEU A 174 -37.45 5.16 13.12
CA LEU A 174 -36.09 5.68 13.05
C LEU A 174 -35.99 6.95 12.15
N PRO A 175 -36.72 8.03 12.47
CA PRO A 175 -36.73 9.23 11.62
C PRO A 175 -35.38 9.93 11.51
N GLU A 176 -34.46 9.77 12.46
CA GLU A 176 -33.11 10.29 12.49
C GLU A 176 -32.20 9.66 11.42
N HIS A 177 -32.53 8.50 10.88
CA HIS A 177 -31.80 7.86 9.79
C HIS A 177 -32.03 8.51 8.42
N THR A 178 -32.98 9.45 8.31
CA THR A 178 -33.20 10.20 7.08
C THR A 178 -32.36 11.48 7.09
N SER A 179 -31.25 11.47 6.36
CA SER A 179 -30.32 12.61 6.32
C SER A 179 -30.89 13.80 5.52
N PRO A 180 -30.40 15.04 5.75
CA PRO A 180 -30.75 16.18 4.90
C PRO A 180 -30.42 15.94 3.41
N ARG A 181 -29.38 15.14 3.13
CA ARG A 181 -29.03 14.72 1.77
C ARG A 181 -30.11 13.85 1.15
N ASP A 182 -30.66 12.90 1.91
CA ASP A 182 -31.74 12.03 1.42
C ASP A 182 -33.01 12.83 1.14
N GLN A 183 -33.32 13.82 1.96
CA GLN A 183 -34.46 14.72 1.72
C GLN A 183 -34.35 15.45 0.38
N LEU A 184 -33.15 15.94 0.02
CA LEU A 184 -32.90 16.59 -1.27
C LEU A 184 -33.01 15.62 -2.43
N ARG A 185 -32.42 14.42 -2.29
CA ARG A 185 -32.51 13.34 -3.28
C ARG A 185 -33.97 12.96 -3.54
N GLU A 186 -34.74 12.72 -2.49
CA GLU A 186 -36.15 12.35 -2.56
C GLU A 186 -37.01 13.47 -3.15
N ALA A 187 -36.72 14.74 -2.83
CA ALA A 187 -37.40 15.86 -3.44
C ALA A 187 -37.17 15.94 -4.97
N TRP A 188 -35.93 15.65 -5.40
CA TRP A 188 -35.59 15.57 -6.82
C TRP A 188 -36.24 14.37 -7.49
N MET A 189 -36.17 13.19 -6.90
CA MET A 189 -36.78 11.96 -7.39
C MET A 189 -38.32 12.16 -7.61
N ARG A 190 -39.00 12.73 -6.64
CA ARG A 190 -40.45 13.08 -6.76
C ARG A 190 -40.72 14.06 -7.90
N LYS A 191 -39.83 15.04 -8.08
CA LYS A 191 -39.94 15.99 -9.19
C LYS A 191 -39.82 15.28 -10.54
N MET A 192 -38.89 14.34 -10.67
CA MET A 192 -38.69 13.57 -11.91
C MET A 192 -39.88 12.63 -12.18
N ILE A 193 -40.42 11.95 -11.18
CA ILE A 193 -41.64 11.12 -11.29
C ILE A 193 -42.81 11.97 -11.77
N ARG A 194 -43.05 13.14 -11.15
CA ARG A 194 -44.14 14.05 -11.57
C ARG A 194 -43.93 14.60 -12.99
N THR A 195 -42.70 14.73 -13.42
CA THR A 195 -42.38 15.15 -14.80
C THR A 195 -42.74 14.03 -15.77
N ALA A 196 -42.31 12.81 -15.49
CA ALA A 196 -42.67 11.63 -16.29
C ALA A 196 -44.19 11.41 -16.38
N GLN A 197 -44.92 11.65 -15.29
CA GLN A 197 -46.39 11.58 -15.28
C GLN A 197 -47.04 12.56 -16.28
N LYS A 198 -46.42 13.68 -16.60
CA LYS A 198 -46.96 14.69 -17.55
C LYS A 198 -46.62 14.35 -19.00
N GLU A 199 -45.72 13.42 -19.25
CA GLU A 199 -45.23 13.05 -20.58
C GLU A 199 -46.03 11.92 -21.23
N ASN A 200 -47.19 11.54 -20.70
CA ASN A 200 -48.14 10.55 -21.24
C ASN A 200 -47.63 9.09 -21.26
N PHE A 201 -46.68 8.72 -20.40
CA PHE A 201 -46.32 7.31 -20.20
C PHE A 201 -47.44 6.61 -19.38
N GLU A 202 -47.80 5.40 -19.75
CA GLU A 202 -48.89 4.64 -19.10
C GLU A 202 -48.39 3.78 -17.94
N ARG A 203 -47.22 3.15 -18.10
CA ARG A 203 -46.61 2.20 -17.14
C ARG A 203 -45.17 2.63 -16.84
N ILE A 204 -44.99 3.31 -15.73
CA ILE A 204 -43.70 3.82 -15.29
C ILE A 204 -43.18 2.88 -14.21
N ALA A 205 -42.02 2.24 -14.47
CA ALA A 205 -41.28 1.49 -13.46
C ALA A 205 -40.24 2.44 -12.80
N VAL A 206 -40.21 2.46 -11.47
CA VAL A 206 -39.25 3.24 -10.68
C VAL A 206 -38.40 2.25 -9.87
N VAL A 207 -37.12 2.14 -10.19
CA VAL A 207 -36.17 1.25 -9.52
C VAL A 207 -35.24 2.09 -8.67
N CYS A 208 -35.31 1.93 -7.37
CA CYS A 208 -34.48 2.71 -6.42
C CYS A 208 -34.20 1.93 -5.13
N GLY A 209 -33.24 2.39 -4.35
CA GLY A 209 -32.97 1.85 -3.03
C GLY A 209 -34.27 1.81 -2.18
N ALA A 210 -34.49 0.68 -1.49
CA ALA A 210 -35.73 0.44 -0.74
C ALA A 210 -36.03 1.54 0.29
N TRP A 211 -34.99 2.19 0.83
CA TRP A 211 -35.11 3.30 1.78
C TRP A 211 -35.90 4.50 1.26
N HIS A 212 -35.87 4.76 -0.05
CA HIS A 212 -36.55 5.90 -0.67
C HIS A 212 -38.02 5.64 -0.99
N VAL A 213 -38.45 4.37 -1.08
CA VAL A 213 -39.81 3.99 -1.53
C VAL A 213 -40.93 4.67 -0.75
N PRO A 214 -40.95 4.71 0.61
CA PRO A 214 -42.00 5.35 1.37
C PRO A 214 -42.16 6.85 1.06
N ALA A 215 -41.04 7.56 0.84
CA ALA A 215 -41.04 8.98 0.51
C ALA A 215 -41.50 9.27 -0.93
N LEU A 216 -41.36 8.28 -1.83
CA LEU A 216 -41.84 8.38 -3.21
C LEU A 216 -43.31 7.99 -3.35
N GLU A 217 -43.83 7.14 -2.48
CA GLU A 217 -45.24 6.81 -2.43
C GLU A 217 -46.09 7.95 -1.83
N ASN A 218 -45.64 8.48 -0.69
CA ASN A 218 -46.34 9.54 0.04
C ASN A 218 -45.77 10.90 -0.28
N MET A 219 -45.98 11.38 -1.53
CA MET A 219 -45.42 12.63 -2.02
C MET A 219 -46.02 13.86 -1.34
N PRO A 220 -45.20 14.77 -0.75
CA PRO A 220 -45.65 16.07 -0.25
C PRO A 220 -46.07 17.01 -1.42
N LYS A 221 -46.50 18.22 -1.09
CA LYS A 221 -46.90 19.20 -2.12
C LYS A 221 -45.70 19.61 -2.95
N VAL A 222 -45.94 19.85 -4.25
CA VAL A 222 -44.88 20.27 -5.21
C VAL A 222 -44.12 21.52 -4.73
N LYS A 223 -44.78 22.41 -4.00
CA LYS A 223 -44.17 23.63 -3.48
C LYS A 223 -43.06 23.33 -2.47
N GLU A 224 -43.25 22.31 -1.62
CA GLU A 224 -42.28 21.92 -0.60
C GLU A 224 -41.00 21.37 -1.23
N ASP A 225 -41.13 20.49 -2.23
CA ASP A 225 -39.99 19.98 -2.99
C ASP A 225 -39.24 21.07 -3.73
N ASN A 226 -39.98 22.06 -4.33
CA ASN A 226 -39.37 23.17 -5.03
C ASN A 226 -38.62 24.15 -4.10
N GLU A 227 -39.07 24.30 -2.86
CA GLU A 227 -38.38 25.11 -1.85
C GLU A 227 -37.07 24.42 -1.41
N LEU A 228 -37.05 23.11 -1.20
CA LEU A 228 -35.84 22.33 -0.88
C LEU A 228 -34.80 22.42 -2.01
N LEU A 229 -35.25 22.35 -3.26
CA LEU A 229 -34.36 22.32 -4.43
C LEU A 229 -33.96 23.72 -4.91
N LYS A 230 -34.38 24.79 -4.22
CA LYS A 230 -34.11 26.15 -4.64
C LYS A 230 -32.66 26.56 -4.32
N GLY A 231 -31.93 27.07 -5.32
CA GLY A 231 -30.63 27.70 -5.11
C GLY A 231 -29.47 26.71 -4.86
N LEU A 232 -29.67 25.45 -5.21
CA LEU A 232 -28.58 24.45 -5.09
C LEU A 232 -27.35 24.90 -5.90
N PRO A 233 -26.13 24.82 -5.31
CA PRO A 233 -24.89 25.13 -6.01
C PRO A 233 -24.65 24.15 -7.16
N LYS A 234 -23.77 24.54 -8.09
CA LYS A 234 -23.40 23.69 -9.25
C LYS A 234 -21.90 23.70 -9.46
N ILE A 235 -21.37 22.54 -9.78
CA ILE A 235 -20.01 22.35 -10.24
C ILE A 235 -20.00 21.59 -11.57
N LYS A 236 -18.89 21.64 -12.31
CA LYS A 236 -18.73 20.85 -13.52
C LYS A 236 -18.41 19.41 -13.13
N ILE A 237 -19.11 18.45 -13.72
CA ILE A 237 -18.86 17.01 -13.52
C ILE A 237 -18.57 16.37 -14.88
N GLU A 238 -17.61 15.47 -14.91
CA GLU A 238 -17.35 14.55 -16.01
C GLU A 238 -17.53 13.11 -15.53
N CYS A 239 -18.04 12.25 -16.42
CA CYS A 239 -18.31 10.86 -16.13
C CYS A 239 -17.59 9.95 -17.11
N THR A 240 -17.14 8.78 -16.63
CA THR A 240 -16.57 7.72 -17.47
C THR A 240 -16.82 6.35 -16.83
N TRP A 241 -16.74 5.28 -17.63
CA TRP A 241 -16.70 3.92 -17.12
C TRP A 241 -15.27 3.52 -16.78
N ILE A 242 -15.12 2.79 -15.67
CA ILE A 242 -13.84 2.23 -15.24
C ILE A 242 -14.00 0.77 -14.85
N PRO A 243 -12.97 -0.09 -15.03
CA PRO A 243 -12.93 -1.41 -14.44
C PRO A 243 -13.07 -1.33 -12.91
N TRP A 244 -13.80 -2.27 -12.33
CA TRP A 244 -13.95 -2.36 -10.88
C TRP A 244 -13.54 -3.75 -10.40
N THR A 245 -13.38 -3.93 -9.09
CA THR A 245 -13.02 -5.22 -8.48
C THR A 245 -14.05 -5.64 -7.45
N TYR A 246 -14.18 -6.95 -7.21
CA TYR A 246 -15.13 -7.43 -6.19
C TYR A 246 -14.68 -7.08 -4.76
N ASP A 247 -13.39 -7.02 -4.47
CA ASP A 247 -12.90 -6.54 -3.18
C ASP A 247 -13.32 -5.09 -2.91
N ARG A 248 -13.36 -4.25 -3.95
CA ARG A 248 -13.86 -2.88 -3.85
C ARG A 248 -15.37 -2.78 -3.83
N LEU A 249 -16.08 -3.77 -4.34
CA LEU A 249 -17.53 -3.89 -4.17
C LEU A 249 -17.87 -4.27 -2.72
N ALA A 250 -16.99 -5.00 -2.04
CA ALA A 250 -17.11 -5.36 -0.63
C ALA A 250 -16.80 -4.18 0.33
N PHE A 251 -16.08 -3.13 -0.13
CA PHE A 251 -15.84 -1.95 0.69
C PHE A 251 -16.97 -0.93 0.52
N ARG A 252 -17.38 -0.30 1.62
CA ARG A 252 -18.27 0.87 1.61
C ARG A 252 -17.50 2.05 0.98
N SER A 253 -17.44 2.10 -0.33
CA SER A 253 -16.78 3.17 -1.09
C SER A 253 -17.69 4.37 -1.21
N GLY A 254 -17.84 5.19 -0.18
CA GLY A 254 -18.60 6.46 -0.21
C GLY A 254 -20.07 6.40 -0.65
N TYR A 255 -20.48 5.37 -1.37
CA TYR A 255 -21.84 5.11 -1.85
C TYR A 255 -22.72 4.39 -0.80
N GLY A 256 -22.12 3.82 0.23
CA GLY A 256 -22.83 3.22 1.38
C GLY A 256 -23.47 1.85 1.16
N ALA A 257 -23.36 1.27 -0.03
CA ALA A 257 -24.08 0.07 -0.48
C ALA A 257 -23.16 -1.14 -0.75
N GLY A 258 -22.07 -1.29 0.00
CA GLY A 258 -21.18 -2.45 -0.12
C GLY A 258 -21.86 -3.75 0.33
N ILE A 259 -21.33 -4.89 -0.15
CA ILE A 259 -21.72 -6.24 0.26
C ILE A 259 -20.52 -7.00 0.76
N GLU A 260 -20.68 -7.95 1.69
CA GLU A 260 -19.55 -8.67 2.30
C GLU A 260 -19.05 -9.83 1.43
N SER A 261 -19.91 -10.39 0.59
CA SER A 261 -19.67 -11.65 -0.12
C SER A 261 -19.96 -11.59 -1.63
N PRO A 262 -19.31 -10.70 -2.41
CA PRO A 262 -19.63 -10.55 -3.83
C PRO A 262 -19.37 -11.81 -4.67
N GLY A 263 -18.38 -12.63 -4.32
CA GLY A 263 -18.13 -13.91 -4.98
C GLY A 263 -19.23 -14.94 -4.72
N TRP A 264 -19.78 -14.96 -3.51
CA TRP A 264 -20.96 -15.76 -3.18
C TRP A 264 -22.21 -15.31 -3.95
N TYR A 265 -22.46 -14.00 -4.04
CA TYR A 265 -23.59 -13.46 -4.80
C TYR A 265 -23.45 -13.70 -6.32
N HIS A 266 -22.22 -13.64 -6.83
CA HIS A 266 -21.94 -14.05 -8.21
C HIS A 266 -22.27 -15.53 -8.45
N TYR A 267 -21.88 -16.40 -7.50
CA TYR A 267 -22.24 -17.82 -7.58
C TYR A 267 -23.77 -18.02 -7.55
N LEU A 268 -24.50 -17.39 -6.64
CA LEU A 268 -25.98 -17.46 -6.57
C LEU A 268 -26.64 -16.96 -7.86
N TRP A 269 -26.06 -15.94 -8.52
CA TRP A 269 -26.56 -15.42 -9.79
C TRP A 269 -26.47 -16.46 -10.90
N HIS A 270 -25.33 -17.11 -11.06
CA HIS A 270 -25.06 -18.06 -12.13
C HIS A 270 -25.61 -19.47 -11.87
N HIS A 271 -25.81 -19.84 -10.59
CA HIS A 271 -26.20 -21.19 -10.20
C HIS A 271 -27.44 -21.21 -9.27
N PRO A 272 -28.58 -20.62 -9.70
CA PRO A 272 -29.75 -20.44 -8.83
C PRO A 272 -30.45 -21.76 -8.46
N GLN A 273 -30.09 -22.88 -9.09
CA GLN A 273 -30.68 -24.21 -8.86
C GLN A 273 -29.69 -25.15 -8.14
N ASP A 274 -28.44 -24.72 -7.91
CA ASP A 274 -27.45 -25.58 -7.25
C ASP A 274 -27.78 -25.66 -5.74
N ASP A 275 -27.54 -26.82 -5.17
CA ASP A 275 -27.76 -27.11 -3.74
C ASP A 275 -26.52 -26.79 -2.87
N GLY A 276 -25.53 -26.07 -3.41
CA GLY A 276 -24.26 -25.74 -2.81
C GLY A 276 -23.15 -26.73 -3.18
N THR A 277 -23.44 -27.78 -3.95
CA THR A 277 -22.44 -28.79 -4.33
C THR A 277 -21.32 -28.17 -5.17
N LEU A 278 -21.63 -27.28 -6.12
CA LEU A 278 -20.60 -26.58 -6.91
C LEU A 278 -19.78 -25.65 -6.05
N TRP A 279 -20.40 -24.90 -5.14
CA TRP A 279 -19.72 -23.99 -4.22
C TRP A 279 -18.68 -24.73 -3.37
N ILE A 280 -19.10 -25.79 -2.70
CA ILE A 280 -18.21 -26.59 -1.85
C ILE A 280 -17.13 -27.31 -2.69
N SER A 281 -17.44 -27.71 -3.93
CA SER A 281 -16.46 -28.29 -4.86
C SER A 281 -15.38 -27.26 -5.27
N GLN A 282 -15.75 -25.98 -5.44
CA GLN A 282 -14.82 -24.88 -5.70
C GLN A 282 -13.92 -24.64 -4.48
N ALA A 283 -14.50 -24.56 -3.27
CA ALA A 283 -13.74 -24.44 -2.03
C ALA A 283 -12.75 -25.60 -1.84
N ALA A 284 -13.21 -26.86 -2.04
CA ALA A 284 -12.35 -28.04 -1.97
C ALA A 284 -11.22 -27.99 -3.02
N SER A 285 -11.49 -27.47 -4.22
CA SER A 285 -10.45 -27.29 -5.26
C SER A 285 -9.39 -26.30 -4.83
N LEU A 286 -9.76 -25.16 -4.20
CA LEU A 286 -8.82 -24.20 -3.65
C LEU A 286 -7.96 -24.79 -2.55
N PHE A 287 -8.55 -25.53 -1.62
CA PHE A 287 -7.81 -26.21 -0.55
C PHE A 287 -6.78 -27.21 -1.10
N ARG A 288 -7.16 -27.99 -2.14
CA ARG A 288 -6.23 -28.91 -2.81
C ARG A 288 -5.07 -28.18 -3.50
N LYS A 289 -5.33 -27.02 -4.12
CA LYS A 289 -4.27 -26.16 -4.69
C LYS A 289 -3.27 -25.65 -3.63
N LYS A 290 -3.73 -25.50 -2.38
CA LYS A 290 -2.89 -25.16 -1.23
C LYS A 290 -2.27 -26.40 -0.52
N ASN A 291 -2.26 -27.57 -1.21
CA ASN A 291 -1.73 -28.84 -0.73
C ASN A 291 -2.46 -29.43 0.50
N MET A 292 -3.73 -29.16 0.63
CA MET A 292 -4.56 -29.76 1.68
C MET A 292 -5.24 -31.03 1.16
N ASP A 293 -5.33 -32.06 2.00
CA ASP A 293 -5.89 -33.35 1.62
C ASP A 293 -7.42 -33.36 1.84
N ILE A 294 -8.16 -32.78 0.89
CA ILE A 294 -9.63 -32.75 0.89
C ILE A 294 -10.17 -33.78 -0.09
N SER A 295 -10.88 -34.78 0.44
CA SER A 295 -11.50 -35.84 -0.35
C SER A 295 -12.89 -35.46 -0.86
N VAL A 296 -13.43 -36.25 -1.79
CA VAL A 296 -14.82 -36.12 -2.25
C VAL A 296 -15.82 -36.38 -1.11
N ALA A 297 -15.46 -37.26 -0.17
CA ALA A 297 -16.30 -37.52 1.01
C ALA A 297 -16.47 -36.26 1.87
N HIS A 298 -15.41 -35.46 2.06
CA HIS A 298 -15.51 -34.18 2.76
C HIS A 298 -16.50 -33.24 2.06
N VAL A 299 -16.50 -33.16 0.72
CA VAL A 299 -17.44 -32.34 -0.05
C VAL A 299 -18.89 -32.77 0.22
N ILE A 300 -19.16 -34.08 0.09
CA ILE A 300 -20.51 -34.64 0.32
C ILE A 300 -21.01 -34.36 1.73
N GLU A 301 -20.17 -34.62 2.74
CA GLU A 301 -20.57 -34.43 4.16
C GLU A 301 -20.71 -32.94 4.51
N THR A 302 -19.91 -32.05 3.91
CA THR A 302 -20.05 -30.60 4.10
C THR A 302 -21.40 -30.09 3.56
N VAL A 303 -21.78 -30.49 2.32
CA VAL A 303 -23.08 -30.12 1.74
C VAL A 303 -24.22 -30.67 2.57
N ARG A 304 -24.13 -31.96 2.99
CA ARG A 304 -25.17 -32.58 3.84
C ARG A 304 -25.29 -31.88 5.18
N LEU A 305 -24.19 -31.53 5.84
CA LEU A 305 -24.21 -30.82 7.10
C LEU A 305 -24.86 -29.45 6.97
N ALA A 306 -24.50 -28.67 5.94
CA ALA A 306 -25.08 -27.36 5.68
C ALA A 306 -26.61 -27.47 5.47
N GLN A 307 -27.07 -28.44 4.67
CA GLN A 307 -28.51 -28.68 4.44
C GLN A 307 -29.25 -29.06 5.74
N VAL A 308 -28.64 -29.90 6.56
CA VAL A 308 -29.27 -30.29 7.87
C VAL A 308 -29.32 -29.09 8.81
N THR A 309 -28.23 -28.29 8.86
CA THR A 309 -28.19 -27.07 9.70
C THR A 309 -29.25 -26.06 9.25
N ALA A 310 -29.41 -25.83 7.95
CA ALA A 310 -30.44 -24.99 7.38
C ALA A 310 -31.85 -25.49 7.74
N ALA A 311 -32.09 -26.79 7.60
CA ALA A 311 -33.41 -27.41 7.99
C ALA A 311 -33.68 -27.24 9.48
N LEU A 312 -32.71 -27.40 10.36
CA LEU A 312 -32.85 -27.17 11.80
C LEU A 312 -33.17 -25.72 12.15
N ARG A 313 -32.71 -24.78 11.34
CA ARG A 313 -32.96 -23.35 11.48
C ARG A 313 -34.23 -22.89 10.75
N ASN A 314 -34.98 -23.82 10.15
CA ASN A 314 -36.15 -23.55 9.29
C ASN A 314 -35.88 -22.62 8.12
N LEU A 315 -34.65 -22.68 7.56
CA LEU A 315 -34.29 -21.94 6.38
C LEU A 315 -34.69 -22.70 5.11
N PRO A 316 -35.06 -22.00 4.02
CA PRO A 316 -35.47 -22.62 2.76
C PRO A 316 -34.32 -23.31 2.04
N ALA A 317 -33.09 -22.81 2.23
CA ALA A 317 -31.85 -23.35 1.70
C ALA A 317 -30.68 -22.93 2.60
N PRO A 318 -29.51 -23.61 2.54
CA PRO A 318 -28.32 -23.16 3.23
C PRO A 318 -27.86 -21.80 2.68
N SER A 319 -27.51 -20.86 3.57
CA SER A 319 -26.85 -19.60 3.25
C SER A 319 -25.34 -19.76 3.30
N LEU A 320 -24.60 -18.68 3.03
CA LEU A 320 -23.14 -18.66 3.18
C LEU A 320 -22.70 -19.05 4.61
N ALA A 321 -23.48 -18.65 5.62
CA ALA A 321 -23.18 -18.96 7.02
C ALA A 321 -23.19 -20.47 7.29
N GLU A 322 -24.24 -21.20 6.85
CA GLU A 322 -24.33 -22.66 7.02
C GLU A 322 -23.21 -23.37 6.26
N PHE A 323 -22.83 -22.91 5.07
CA PHE A 323 -21.70 -23.48 4.34
C PHE A 323 -20.36 -23.22 5.05
N ASN A 324 -20.13 -22.03 5.58
CA ASN A 324 -18.93 -21.72 6.33
C ASN A 324 -18.79 -22.55 7.62
N GLU A 325 -19.88 -22.71 8.38
CA GLU A 325 -19.93 -23.59 9.56
C GLU A 325 -19.62 -25.05 9.19
N ALA A 326 -20.20 -25.53 8.10
CA ALA A 326 -19.98 -26.90 7.61
C ALA A 326 -18.54 -27.10 7.11
N ILE A 327 -17.94 -26.14 6.41
CA ILE A 327 -16.54 -26.16 5.99
C ILE A 327 -15.62 -26.24 7.21
N THR A 328 -15.83 -25.35 8.19
CA THR A 328 -15.03 -25.35 9.43
C THR A 328 -15.12 -26.70 10.15
N THR A 329 -16.32 -27.26 10.24
CA THR A 329 -16.55 -28.53 10.96
C THR A 329 -15.95 -29.73 10.25
N VAL A 330 -16.22 -29.88 8.93
CA VAL A 330 -15.91 -31.12 8.18
C VAL A 330 -14.51 -31.06 7.55
N MET A 331 -14.13 -29.91 6.98
CA MET A 331 -12.84 -29.76 6.29
C MET A 331 -11.76 -29.17 7.19
N GLY A 332 -12.15 -28.28 8.12
CA GLY A 332 -11.26 -27.60 9.06
C GLY A 332 -11.08 -28.33 10.39
N PHE A 333 -11.85 -29.38 10.64
CA PHE A 333 -11.82 -30.13 11.93
C PHE A 333 -12.00 -29.20 13.15
N GLY A 334 -12.79 -28.13 12.99
CA GLY A 334 -13.05 -27.13 14.01
C GLY A 334 -12.14 -25.89 13.97
N ASP A 335 -11.16 -25.84 13.03
CA ASP A 335 -10.31 -24.68 12.82
C ASP A 335 -10.87 -23.81 11.68
N ASP A 336 -11.00 -22.51 11.92
CA ASP A 336 -11.54 -21.53 10.98
C ASP A 336 -10.50 -20.95 10.00
N ILE A 337 -9.24 -21.37 10.11
CA ILE A 337 -8.13 -20.90 9.23
C ILE A 337 -8.46 -21.14 7.74
N LEU A 338 -9.25 -22.18 7.44
CA LEU A 338 -9.68 -22.47 6.08
C LEU A 338 -10.63 -21.42 5.52
N LEU A 339 -11.46 -20.79 6.37
CA LEU A 339 -12.34 -19.70 5.96
C LEU A 339 -11.54 -18.50 5.49
N GLN A 340 -10.39 -18.21 6.10
CA GLN A 340 -9.51 -17.13 5.67
C GLN A 340 -8.95 -17.37 4.27
N ILE A 341 -8.62 -18.65 3.94
CA ILE A 341 -8.11 -19.01 2.61
C ILE A 341 -9.15 -18.77 1.53
N ILE A 342 -10.41 -19.16 1.76
CA ILE A 342 -11.48 -19.00 0.78
C ILE A 342 -12.11 -17.61 0.79
N LYS A 343 -11.92 -16.82 1.85
CA LYS A 343 -12.49 -15.48 1.99
C LYS A 343 -12.05 -14.57 0.83
N GLU A 344 -10.77 -14.50 0.56
CA GLU A 344 -10.22 -13.63 -0.48
C GLU A 344 -10.44 -14.19 -1.89
N GLU A 345 -10.23 -15.51 -2.09
CA GLU A 345 -10.22 -16.10 -3.43
C GLU A 345 -11.62 -16.54 -3.93
N LEU A 346 -12.55 -16.81 -3.00
CA LEU A 346 -13.88 -17.36 -3.35
C LEU A 346 -15.03 -16.49 -2.83
N ILE A 347 -15.08 -16.14 -1.52
CA ILE A 347 -16.21 -15.41 -0.93
C ILE A 347 -16.24 -13.96 -1.44
N ILE A 348 -15.11 -13.28 -1.45
CA ILE A 348 -14.96 -11.93 -2.04
C ILE A 348 -14.69 -12.08 -3.54
N SER A 349 -13.72 -12.91 -3.92
CA SER A 349 -13.21 -13.13 -5.27
C SER A 349 -12.34 -11.95 -5.79
N ASN A 350 -11.25 -12.31 -6.48
CA ASN A 350 -10.32 -11.35 -7.10
C ASN A 350 -10.76 -11.00 -8.55
N ARG A 351 -12.08 -10.95 -8.82
CA ARG A 351 -12.57 -10.64 -10.16
C ARG A 351 -12.37 -9.16 -10.47
N LEU A 352 -11.71 -8.88 -11.58
CA LEU A 352 -11.57 -7.57 -12.19
C LEU A 352 -12.46 -7.50 -13.42
N GLY A 353 -13.28 -6.46 -13.52
CA GLY A 353 -14.10 -6.18 -14.68
C GLY A 353 -13.32 -5.56 -15.82
N ARG A 354 -14.02 -5.37 -16.94
CA ARG A 354 -13.46 -4.83 -18.17
C ARG A 354 -14.36 -3.78 -18.78
N VAL A 355 -13.74 -2.74 -19.34
CA VAL A 355 -14.41 -1.62 -19.99
C VAL A 355 -13.88 -1.51 -21.42
N PRO A 356 -14.73 -1.21 -22.42
CA PRO A 356 -14.33 -1.02 -23.81
C PRO A 356 -13.29 0.11 -23.99
N ASP A 357 -12.48 0.00 -25.03
CA ASP A 357 -11.42 0.99 -25.32
C ASP A 357 -11.98 2.34 -25.81
N ASP A 358 -13.19 2.38 -26.32
CA ASP A 358 -13.89 3.55 -26.88
C ASP A 358 -14.59 4.45 -25.85
N VAL A 359 -14.55 4.07 -24.57
CA VAL A 359 -15.04 4.91 -23.48
C VAL A 359 -14.18 6.18 -23.35
N PRO A 360 -14.77 7.36 -23.14
CA PRO A 360 -14.02 8.58 -22.96
C PRO A 360 -12.98 8.48 -21.82
N LYS A 361 -11.70 8.76 -22.15
CA LYS A 361 -10.57 8.70 -21.19
C LYS A 361 -9.69 9.94 -21.36
N VAL A 362 -9.05 10.35 -20.25
CA VAL A 362 -8.02 11.39 -20.35
C VAL A 362 -6.79 10.89 -21.12
N PRO A 363 -6.11 11.74 -21.91
CA PRO A 363 -4.98 11.31 -22.75
C PRO A 363 -3.88 10.57 -22.01
N LEU A 364 -3.56 10.99 -20.77
CA LEU A 364 -2.57 10.32 -19.93
C LEU A 364 -2.95 8.87 -19.61
N LEU A 365 -4.23 8.60 -19.31
CA LEU A 365 -4.72 7.24 -19.05
C LEU A 365 -4.60 6.36 -20.30
N VAL A 366 -4.93 6.91 -21.47
CA VAL A 366 -4.77 6.23 -22.78
C VAL A 366 -3.30 5.85 -23.01
N ASP A 367 -2.36 6.76 -22.74
CA ASP A 367 -0.92 6.51 -22.89
C ASP A 367 -0.43 5.41 -21.93
N VAL A 368 -0.86 5.45 -20.67
CA VAL A 368 -0.54 4.43 -19.66
C VAL A 368 -1.06 3.07 -20.09
N GLU A 369 -2.35 2.94 -20.46
CA GLU A 369 -2.95 1.68 -20.92
C GLU A 369 -2.27 1.12 -22.19
N LYS A 370 -1.96 1.99 -23.16
CA LYS A 370 -1.24 1.61 -24.37
C LYS A 370 0.15 1.07 -24.04
N THR A 371 0.85 1.71 -23.11
CA THR A 371 2.18 1.28 -22.66
C THR A 371 2.10 -0.05 -21.92
N GLN A 372 1.12 -0.25 -21.03
CA GLN A 372 0.87 -1.53 -20.36
C GLN A 372 0.62 -2.67 -21.34
N LYS A 373 -0.23 -2.45 -22.36
CA LYS A 373 -0.49 -3.42 -23.43
C LYS A 373 0.80 -3.79 -24.19
N ARG A 374 1.61 -2.79 -24.58
CA ARG A 374 2.90 -2.97 -25.26
C ARG A 374 3.88 -3.78 -24.41
N LEU A 375 3.97 -3.50 -23.13
CA LEU A 375 4.90 -4.13 -22.18
C LEU A 375 4.38 -5.47 -21.63
N ARG A 376 3.14 -5.85 -21.94
CA ARG A 376 2.46 -7.06 -21.43
C ARG A 376 2.41 -7.11 -19.91
N VAL A 377 2.04 -6.01 -19.30
CA VAL A 377 1.84 -5.84 -17.86
C VAL A 377 0.44 -5.23 -17.61
N PRO A 378 -0.64 -5.97 -17.90
CA PRO A 378 -2.00 -5.45 -17.72
C PRO A 378 -2.32 -5.25 -16.23
N PHE A 379 -3.32 -4.43 -15.95
CA PHE A 379 -3.94 -4.38 -14.64
C PHE A 379 -4.50 -5.76 -14.27
N THR A 380 -4.26 -6.20 -13.03
CA THR A 380 -4.78 -7.45 -12.48
C THR A 380 -5.22 -7.21 -11.04
N ALA A 381 -6.31 -7.83 -10.60
CA ALA A 381 -6.76 -7.76 -9.21
C ALA A 381 -5.83 -8.55 -8.27
N GLU A 382 -5.08 -9.52 -8.79
CA GLU A 382 -4.11 -10.28 -8.02
C GLU A 382 -2.81 -9.51 -7.83
N ILE A 383 -2.23 -9.62 -6.65
CA ILE A 383 -0.87 -9.14 -6.38
C ILE A 383 0.12 -9.98 -7.19
N LYS A 384 0.93 -9.33 -8.01
CA LYS A 384 1.90 -9.98 -8.87
C LYS A 384 3.31 -9.52 -8.58
N GLU A 385 4.18 -10.44 -8.21
CA GLU A 385 5.61 -10.16 -8.08
C GLU A 385 6.33 -10.37 -9.42
N LEU A 386 7.15 -9.41 -9.80
CA LEU A 386 8.00 -9.46 -11.00
C LEU A 386 9.45 -9.24 -10.64
N THR A 387 10.32 -10.05 -11.22
CA THR A 387 11.77 -9.81 -11.20
C THR A 387 12.22 -9.45 -12.61
N LEU A 388 12.71 -8.23 -12.78
CA LEU A 388 13.22 -7.69 -14.05
C LEU A 388 14.73 -7.89 -14.16
N ASP A 389 15.21 -8.27 -15.33
CA ASP A 389 16.64 -8.28 -15.68
C ASP A 389 16.92 -7.10 -16.64
N LEU A 390 17.51 -6.02 -16.13
CA LEU A 390 17.73 -4.76 -16.86
C LEU A 390 18.63 -4.88 -18.10
N ARG A 391 19.29 -6.02 -18.30
CA ARG A 391 20.06 -6.33 -19.53
C ARG A 391 19.15 -6.68 -20.71
N LYS A 392 17.87 -7.00 -20.44
CA LYS A 392 16.86 -7.31 -21.45
C LYS A 392 16.09 -6.03 -21.79
N PRO A 393 16.02 -5.62 -23.07
CA PRO A 393 15.37 -4.37 -23.46
C PRO A 393 13.92 -4.23 -22.95
N ASN A 394 13.13 -5.30 -23.03
CA ASN A 394 11.75 -5.27 -22.58
C ASN A 394 11.61 -5.12 -21.05
N ASP A 395 12.52 -5.70 -20.27
CA ASP A 395 12.52 -5.56 -18.82
C ASP A 395 13.04 -4.17 -18.41
N LEU A 396 13.97 -3.60 -19.17
CA LEU A 396 14.42 -2.21 -19.01
C LEU A 396 13.26 -1.23 -19.26
N ASP A 397 12.50 -1.41 -20.35
CA ASP A 397 11.32 -0.60 -20.65
C ASP A 397 10.26 -0.70 -19.55
N ARG A 398 10.03 -1.89 -18.98
CA ARG A 398 9.15 -2.09 -17.81
C ARG A 398 9.64 -1.33 -16.60
N SER A 399 10.93 -1.42 -16.29
CA SER A 399 11.55 -0.67 -15.19
C SER A 399 11.33 0.84 -15.35
N ILE A 400 11.62 1.40 -16.53
CA ILE A 400 11.38 2.82 -16.83
C ILE A 400 9.92 3.20 -16.60
N PHE A 401 8.99 2.38 -17.10
CA PHE A 401 7.55 2.61 -16.95
C PHE A 401 7.12 2.61 -15.48
N PHE A 402 7.59 1.64 -14.69
CA PHE A 402 7.24 1.53 -13.27
C PHE A 402 7.83 2.68 -12.45
N HIS A 403 9.07 3.08 -12.72
CA HIS A 403 9.69 4.23 -12.06
C HIS A 403 8.95 5.54 -12.37
N ARG A 404 8.49 5.74 -13.61
CA ARG A 404 7.69 6.93 -13.98
C ARG A 404 6.36 6.98 -13.24
N LEU A 405 5.64 5.86 -13.13
CA LEU A 405 4.40 5.77 -12.33
C LEU A 405 4.65 6.07 -10.86
N HIS A 406 5.66 5.44 -10.28
CA HIS A 406 6.01 5.65 -8.87
C HIS A 406 6.44 7.09 -8.57
N LEU A 407 7.13 7.75 -9.50
CA LEU A 407 7.50 9.17 -9.38
C LEU A 407 6.32 10.14 -9.52
N LEU A 408 5.21 9.69 -10.11
CA LEU A 408 3.95 10.42 -10.15
C LEU A 408 3.02 10.09 -8.97
N ASP A 409 3.50 9.37 -7.96
CA ASP A 409 2.72 8.88 -6.82
C ASP A 409 1.55 7.97 -7.25
N ILE A 410 1.74 7.20 -8.32
CA ILE A 410 0.80 6.18 -8.80
C ILE A 410 1.33 4.81 -8.35
N ASP A 411 0.84 4.32 -7.21
CA ASP A 411 1.35 3.12 -6.52
C ASP A 411 0.82 1.80 -7.12
N TRP A 412 0.75 1.71 -8.45
CA TRP A 412 0.43 0.43 -9.10
C TRP A 412 1.62 -0.54 -9.11
N ALA A 413 2.83 -0.01 -9.27
CA ALA A 413 4.07 -0.78 -9.19
C ALA A 413 4.90 -0.27 -8.00
N ILE A 414 5.09 -1.13 -7.01
CA ILE A 414 5.84 -0.80 -5.80
C ILE A 414 7.20 -1.51 -5.88
N PRO A 415 8.32 -0.78 -5.71
CA PRO A 415 9.64 -1.40 -5.71
C PRO A 415 9.79 -2.34 -4.52
N GLY A 416 10.14 -3.58 -4.77
CA GLY A 416 10.55 -4.56 -3.77
C GLY A 416 11.97 -4.33 -3.32
N GLY A 417 12.33 -4.74 -2.09
CA GLY A 417 13.69 -4.69 -1.60
C GLY A 417 14.65 -5.43 -2.55
N THR A 418 15.77 -4.80 -2.92
CA THR A 418 16.79 -5.44 -3.76
C THR A 418 17.64 -6.38 -2.95
N ASP A 419 17.86 -7.61 -3.42
CA ASP A 419 18.88 -8.51 -2.90
C ASP A 419 20.28 -8.00 -3.32
N GLY A 420 20.78 -6.96 -2.66
CA GLY A 420 22.08 -6.35 -2.92
C GLY A 420 22.05 -5.21 -3.94
N LYS A 421 22.50 -4.02 -3.52
CA LYS A 421 22.78 -2.88 -4.41
C LYS A 421 23.87 -3.29 -5.44
N GLY A 422 23.57 -3.15 -6.72
CA GLY A 422 24.53 -3.44 -7.81
C GLY A 422 24.17 -4.65 -8.68
N THR A 423 23.01 -5.28 -8.49
CA THR A 423 22.51 -6.31 -9.40
C THR A 423 21.71 -5.66 -10.54
N PHE A 424 21.82 -6.22 -11.75
CA PHE A 424 20.96 -5.86 -12.89
C PHE A 424 19.51 -6.36 -12.72
N LYS A 425 19.12 -6.73 -11.50
CA LYS A 425 17.80 -7.27 -11.18
C LYS A 425 17.04 -6.32 -10.27
N GLU A 426 15.81 -6.03 -10.65
CA GLU A 426 14.84 -5.27 -9.86
C GLU A 426 13.65 -6.16 -9.53
N LYS A 427 13.15 -6.07 -8.30
CA LYS A 427 11.90 -6.72 -7.87
C LYS A 427 10.81 -5.68 -7.78
N TRP A 428 9.63 -6.00 -8.30
CA TRP A 428 8.46 -5.14 -8.30
C TRP A 428 7.24 -5.93 -7.88
N THR A 429 6.40 -5.31 -7.06
CA THR A 429 5.07 -5.82 -6.71
C THR A 429 4.04 -4.99 -7.44
N LEU A 430 3.22 -5.63 -8.28
CA LEU A 430 2.13 -4.99 -9.02
C LEU A 430 0.82 -5.28 -8.30
N TYR A 431 0.05 -4.23 -8.02
CA TYR A 431 -1.26 -4.34 -7.41
C TYR A 431 -2.18 -3.24 -7.94
N HIS A 432 -3.24 -3.64 -8.64
CA HIS A 432 -4.22 -2.69 -9.18
C HIS A 432 -5.27 -2.33 -8.13
N LYS A 433 -5.48 -1.01 -7.98
CA LYS A 433 -6.57 -0.41 -7.22
C LYS A 433 -7.34 0.54 -8.14
N PRO A 434 -8.68 0.50 -8.19
CA PRO A 434 -9.44 1.41 -9.05
C PRO A 434 -9.15 2.90 -8.82
N GLU A 435 -8.81 3.26 -7.58
CA GLU A 435 -8.46 4.65 -7.19
C GLU A 435 -7.19 5.15 -7.90
N GLN A 436 -6.34 4.28 -8.39
CA GLN A 436 -5.15 4.66 -9.17
C GLN A 436 -5.54 5.34 -10.48
N ILE A 437 -6.73 5.04 -11.02
CA ILE A 437 -7.25 5.74 -12.20
C ILE A 437 -7.52 7.21 -11.87
N ILE A 438 -8.03 7.51 -10.68
CA ILE A 438 -8.19 8.89 -10.22
C ILE A 438 -6.82 9.56 -10.12
N SER A 439 -5.83 8.90 -9.51
CA SER A 439 -4.47 9.44 -9.43
C SER A 439 -3.90 9.76 -10.82
N ILE A 440 -4.16 8.92 -11.82
CA ILE A 440 -3.76 9.20 -13.21
C ILE A 440 -4.51 10.42 -13.76
N ILE A 441 -5.81 10.54 -13.50
CA ILE A 441 -6.62 11.68 -13.94
C ILE A 441 -6.12 12.98 -13.31
N GLU A 442 -5.82 13.00 -12.02
CA GLU A 442 -5.23 14.13 -11.31
C GLU A 442 -3.90 14.57 -11.92
N LYS A 443 -3.04 13.61 -12.27
CA LYS A 443 -1.73 13.90 -12.85
C LYS A 443 -1.81 14.31 -14.33
N ALA A 444 -2.95 14.15 -15.00
CA ALA A 444 -3.15 14.56 -16.40
C ALA A 444 -2.98 16.08 -16.64
N ILE A 445 -3.11 16.91 -15.60
CA ILE A 445 -2.80 18.36 -15.67
C ILE A 445 -1.33 18.63 -16.02
N TRP A 446 -0.42 17.66 -15.77
CA TRP A 446 1.01 17.79 -16.01
C TRP A 446 1.42 17.41 -17.44
N GLY A 447 0.63 16.59 -18.14
CA GLY A 447 0.94 16.18 -19.51
C GLY A 447 0.02 15.11 -20.04
N ASN A 448 0.08 14.93 -21.36
CA ASN A 448 -0.74 13.96 -22.08
C ASN A 448 -0.09 12.57 -22.17
N THR A 449 1.20 12.47 -21.89
CA THR A 449 1.95 11.21 -21.83
C THR A 449 2.59 11.04 -20.45
N LEU A 450 2.86 9.79 -20.07
CA LEU A 450 3.48 9.47 -18.80
C LEU A 450 4.87 10.13 -18.66
N GLU A 451 5.64 10.19 -19.72
CA GLU A 451 6.95 10.85 -19.74
C GLU A 451 6.82 12.36 -19.48
N GLU A 452 5.98 13.03 -20.25
CA GLU A 452 5.76 14.48 -20.13
C GLU A 452 5.21 14.85 -18.74
N ALA A 453 4.21 14.11 -18.25
CA ALA A 453 3.60 14.34 -16.95
C ALA A 453 4.62 14.19 -15.82
N THR A 454 5.42 13.12 -15.85
CA THR A 454 6.48 12.88 -14.85
C THR A 454 7.53 13.99 -14.88
N GLN A 455 8.00 14.37 -16.07
CA GLN A 455 9.01 15.41 -16.24
C GLN A 455 8.52 16.77 -15.70
N LYS A 456 7.32 17.21 -16.06
CA LYS A 456 6.78 18.50 -15.62
C LYS A 456 6.47 18.54 -14.13
N PHE A 457 5.90 17.46 -13.60
CA PHE A 457 5.59 17.33 -12.18
C PHE A 457 6.86 17.46 -11.33
N LEU A 458 7.89 16.68 -11.67
CA LEU A 458 9.15 16.68 -10.93
C LEU A 458 9.96 17.97 -11.16
N LEU A 459 9.87 18.58 -12.32
CA LEU A 459 10.52 19.88 -12.57
C LEU A 459 9.95 20.98 -11.66
N LYS A 460 8.64 20.94 -11.35
CA LYS A 460 8.06 21.84 -10.35
C LYS A 460 8.62 21.56 -8.97
N GLN A 461 8.60 20.31 -8.52
CA GLN A 461 9.16 19.92 -7.21
C GLN A 461 10.63 20.32 -7.08
N THR A 462 11.44 20.06 -8.11
CA THR A 462 12.88 20.44 -8.15
C THR A 462 13.08 21.92 -7.85
N LYS A 463 12.25 22.80 -8.39
CA LYS A 463 12.35 24.27 -8.17
C LYS A 463 12.04 24.69 -6.73
N GLU A 464 11.29 23.90 -5.99
CA GLU A 464 10.90 24.15 -4.59
C GLU A 464 11.95 23.64 -3.60
N ILE A 465 12.76 22.65 -3.98
CA ILE A 465 13.81 22.06 -3.15
C ILE A 465 14.93 23.07 -2.87
N ARG A 466 15.32 23.19 -1.59
CA ARG A 466 16.39 24.09 -1.11
C ARG A 466 17.55 23.35 -0.48
N HIS A 467 17.41 22.07 -0.16
CA HIS A 467 18.38 21.26 0.55
C HIS A 467 19.06 20.26 -0.40
N ILE A 468 20.38 20.14 -0.30
CA ILE A 468 21.19 19.25 -1.13
C ILE A 468 20.78 17.79 -0.98
N PRO A 469 20.61 17.22 0.24
CA PRO A 469 20.24 15.81 0.40
C PRO A 469 18.88 15.47 -0.17
N GLU A 470 17.93 16.39 -0.13
CA GLU A 470 16.60 16.19 -0.71
C GLU A 470 16.69 16.09 -2.23
N LEU A 471 17.46 17.00 -2.86
CA LEU A 471 17.63 17.01 -4.30
C LEU A 471 18.43 15.80 -4.79
N THR A 472 19.46 15.37 -4.07
CA THR A 472 20.24 14.17 -4.42
C THR A 472 19.42 12.90 -4.33
N ARG A 473 18.62 12.74 -3.28
CA ARG A 473 17.68 11.61 -3.14
C ARG A 473 16.63 11.57 -4.26
N LEU A 474 16.11 12.74 -4.64
CA LEU A 474 15.17 12.81 -5.76
C LEU A 474 15.87 12.46 -7.08
N LEU A 475 17.09 12.96 -7.31
CA LEU A 475 17.87 12.66 -8.50
C LEU A 475 18.18 11.16 -8.63
N ASP A 476 18.58 10.50 -7.54
CA ASP A 476 18.80 9.04 -7.53
C ASP A 476 17.52 8.24 -7.94
N ARG A 477 16.35 8.71 -7.51
CA ARG A 477 15.05 8.12 -7.90
C ARG A 477 14.66 8.42 -9.36
N VAL A 478 15.09 9.54 -9.92
CA VAL A 478 14.76 9.98 -11.30
C VAL A 478 15.57 9.26 -12.36
N ILE A 479 16.83 8.95 -12.07
CA ILE A 479 17.73 8.28 -13.02
C ILE A 479 17.13 7.01 -13.64
N PRO A 480 16.50 6.09 -12.86
CA PRO A 480 15.87 4.91 -13.41
C PRO A 480 14.68 5.18 -14.35
N ALA A 481 14.06 6.34 -14.27
CA ALA A 481 12.93 6.72 -15.11
C ALA A 481 13.32 7.19 -16.52
N ASN A 482 14.63 7.33 -16.80
CA ASN A 482 15.19 7.75 -18.10
C ASN A 482 14.57 9.08 -18.61
N LEU A 483 14.80 10.17 -17.85
CA LEU A 483 14.33 11.53 -18.12
C LEU A 483 15.54 12.49 -18.25
N PRO A 484 16.29 12.46 -19.35
CA PRO A 484 17.60 13.13 -19.48
C PRO A 484 17.51 14.66 -19.27
N ASP A 485 16.50 15.33 -19.82
CA ASP A 485 16.34 16.78 -19.69
C ASP A 485 16.08 17.19 -18.23
N LEU A 486 15.32 16.37 -17.47
CA LEU A 486 15.08 16.60 -16.05
C LEU A 486 16.36 16.38 -15.25
N VAL A 487 17.11 15.31 -15.53
CA VAL A 487 18.39 15.02 -14.89
C VAL A 487 19.38 16.18 -15.10
N GLU A 488 19.46 16.75 -16.30
CA GLU A 488 20.29 17.91 -16.57
C GLU A 488 19.84 19.13 -15.75
N ALA A 489 18.54 19.44 -15.73
CA ALA A 489 18.00 20.54 -14.94
C ALA A 489 18.26 20.37 -13.42
N MET A 490 18.11 19.16 -12.90
CA MET A 490 18.40 18.83 -11.50
C MET A 490 19.89 18.95 -11.18
N THR A 491 20.77 18.53 -12.11
CA THR A 491 22.22 18.65 -11.95
C THR A 491 22.66 20.11 -11.88
N VAL A 492 22.07 20.99 -12.72
CA VAL A 492 22.31 22.44 -12.65
C VAL A 492 21.83 23.05 -11.33
N GLN A 493 20.68 22.61 -10.83
CA GLN A 493 20.16 23.07 -9.53
C GLN A 493 21.06 22.59 -8.38
N LEU A 494 21.52 21.35 -8.42
CA LEU A 494 22.42 20.76 -7.44
C LEU A 494 23.77 21.51 -7.38
N ASP A 495 24.35 21.86 -8.54
CA ASP A 495 25.56 22.66 -8.62
C ASP A 495 25.38 24.02 -7.93
N ARG A 496 24.25 24.71 -8.18
CA ARG A 496 23.92 25.98 -7.53
C ARG A 496 23.78 25.85 -6.02
N LEU A 497 23.05 24.84 -5.55
CA LEU A 497 22.85 24.60 -4.11
C LEU A 497 24.19 24.23 -3.45
N SER A 498 24.96 23.35 -4.06
CA SER A 498 26.28 22.97 -3.58
C SER A 498 27.23 24.17 -3.48
N ALA A 499 27.29 25.04 -4.49
CA ALA A 499 28.15 26.23 -4.46
C ALA A 499 27.72 27.24 -3.39
N ALA A 500 26.40 27.35 -3.12
CA ALA A 500 25.85 28.31 -2.14
C ALA A 500 25.88 27.80 -0.69
N SER A 501 25.81 26.48 -0.46
CA SER A 501 25.73 25.91 0.90
C SER A 501 27.05 26.05 1.64
N THR A 502 26.96 26.36 2.94
CA THR A 502 28.06 26.32 3.91
C THR A 502 27.89 25.21 4.94
N ASP A 503 26.80 24.44 4.85
CA ASP A 503 26.47 23.37 5.78
C ASP A 503 27.23 22.08 5.43
N ILE A 504 28.23 21.77 6.26
CA ILE A 504 29.08 20.58 6.10
C ILE A 504 28.29 19.28 6.40
N ILE A 505 27.34 19.33 7.32
CA ILE A 505 26.53 18.17 7.69
C ILE A 505 25.65 17.76 6.52
N GLU A 506 25.01 18.74 5.89
CA GLU A 506 24.20 18.54 4.67
C GLU A 506 25.05 17.97 3.50
N MET A 507 26.28 18.44 3.35
CA MET A 507 27.20 17.89 2.35
C MET A 507 27.56 16.42 2.64
N MET A 508 27.87 16.06 3.89
CA MET A 508 28.14 14.66 4.26
C MET A 508 26.93 13.75 3.99
N GLU A 509 25.72 14.23 4.27
CA GLU A 509 24.48 13.48 4.02
C GLU A 509 24.22 13.23 2.53
N ALA A 510 24.62 14.15 1.66
CA ALA A 510 24.43 14.04 0.22
C ALA A 510 25.44 13.12 -0.47
N VAL A 511 26.65 12.94 0.09
CA VAL A 511 27.76 12.17 -0.53
C VAL A 511 27.35 10.74 -0.91
N PRO A 512 26.67 9.93 -0.06
CA PRO A 512 26.29 8.56 -0.42
C PRO A 512 25.43 8.48 -1.68
N ASP A 513 24.46 9.37 -1.82
CA ASP A 513 23.56 9.40 -2.98
C ASP A 513 24.30 9.85 -4.24
N LEU A 514 25.18 10.85 -4.12
CA LEU A 514 26.03 11.29 -5.23
C LEU A 514 26.98 10.19 -5.72
N VAL A 515 27.58 9.43 -4.81
CA VAL A 515 28.41 8.28 -5.17
C VAL A 515 27.59 7.22 -5.89
N ASN A 516 26.36 6.94 -5.43
CA ASN A 516 25.46 6.02 -6.12
C ASN A 516 25.19 6.52 -7.54
N ILE A 517 24.87 7.79 -7.72
CA ILE A 517 24.61 8.41 -9.03
C ILE A 517 25.81 8.24 -9.97
N VAL A 518 27.03 8.56 -9.52
CA VAL A 518 28.26 8.41 -10.33
C VAL A 518 28.48 6.96 -10.74
N ARG A 519 28.24 6.00 -9.84
CA ARG A 519 28.44 4.57 -10.13
C ARG A 519 27.39 3.99 -11.08
N TYR A 520 26.10 4.35 -10.88
CA TYR A 520 25.00 3.77 -11.65
C TYR A 520 24.71 4.51 -12.94
N GLY A 521 25.12 5.76 -13.07
CA GLY A 521 24.98 6.53 -14.30
C GLY A 521 25.63 5.87 -15.51
N ASN A 522 26.76 5.22 -15.32
CA ASN A 522 27.44 4.44 -16.35
C ASN A 522 26.61 3.24 -16.87
N VAL A 523 25.72 2.68 -16.07
CA VAL A 523 24.85 1.55 -16.47
C VAL A 523 23.77 1.99 -17.47
N ARG A 524 23.38 3.29 -17.45
CA ARG A 524 22.31 3.85 -18.29
C ARG A 524 22.79 4.82 -19.37
N ASN A 525 24.11 4.87 -19.65
CA ASN A 525 24.74 5.76 -20.66
C ASN A 525 24.46 7.27 -20.44
N LEU A 526 24.33 7.72 -19.20
CA LEU A 526 24.21 9.13 -18.85
C LEU A 526 25.58 9.68 -18.44
N ASP A 527 25.92 10.90 -18.88
CA ASP A 527 27.17 11.58 -18.51
C ASP A 527 27.03 12.28 -17.15
N PHE A 528 27.65 11.71 -16.13
CA PHE A 528 27.67 12.25 -14.75
C PHE A 528 29.08 12.80 -14.37
N SER A 529 29.94 13.15 -15.33
CA SER A 529 31.24 13.75 -15.03
C SER A 529 31.13 14.99 -14.14
N LYS A 530 30.14 15.86 -14.39
CA LYS A 530 29.86 17.04 -13.56
C LYS A 530 29.46 16.68 -12.11
N VAL A 531 28.76 15.58 -11.89
CA VAL A 531 28.44 15.11 -10.53
C VAL A 531 29.69 14.61 -9.82
N GLY A 532 30.61 13.98 -10.56
CA GLY A 532 31.94 13.61 -10.04
C GLY A 532 32.73 14.83 -9.58
N ASP A 533 32.78 15.89 -10.40
CA ASP A 533 33.47 17.14 -10.06
C ASP A 533 32.83 17.82 -8.82
N MET A 534 31.50 17.82 -8.71
CA MET A 534 30.80 18.35 -7.54
C MET A 534 31.09 17.51 -6.27
N LEU A 535 31.12 16.19 -6.38
CA LEU A 535 31.49 15.32 -5.29
C LEU A 535 32.89 15.62 -4.77
N GLN A 536 33.87 15.79 -5.67
CA GLN A 536 35.21 16.17 -5.30
C GLN A 536 35.26 17.53 -4.59
N ALA A 537 34.53 18.53 -5.10
CA ALA A 537 34.44 19.84 -4.46
C ALA A 537 33.79 19.77 -3.07
N MET A 538 32.75 18.95 -2.89
CA MET A 538 32.11 18.74 -1.57
C MET A 538 33.08 18.08 -0.58
N ILE A 539 33.77 17.03 -0.96
CA ILE A 539 34.78 16.38 -0.09
C ILE A 539 35.90 17.35 0.29
N ALA A 540 36.36 18.20 -0.64
CA ALA A 540 37.34 19.24 -0.35
C ALA A 540 36.84 20.23 0.71
N ARG A 541 35.57 20.60 0.67
CA ARG A 541 34.95 21.51 1.65
C ARG A 541 34.72 20.83 3.00
N ILE A 542 34.33 19.54 3.00
CA ILE A 542 34.28 18.73 4.23
C ILE A 542 35.64 18.66 4.89
N LEU A 543 36.74 18.44 4.10
CA LEU A 543 38.12 18.48 4.61
C LEU A 543 38.45 19.82 5.26
N ALA A 544 38.06 20.92 4.61
CA ALA A 544 38.42 22.27 5.07
C ALA A 544 37.66 22.73 6.31
N GLY A 545 36.41 22.33 6.47
CA GLY A 545 35.51 22.86 7.54
C GLY A 545 34.87 21.81 8.45
N GLY A 546 34.96 20.53 8.12
CA GLY A 546 34.20 19.46 8.78
C GLY A 546 34.58 19.21 10.24
N VAL A 547 35.81 19.53 10.63
CA VAL A 547 36.24 19.37 12.04
C VAL A 547 35.45 20.29 12.96
N LEU A 548 35.08 21.50 12.48
CA LEU A 548 34.38 22.48 13.31
C LEU A 548 32.99 21.99 13.76
N VAL A 549 32.31 21.17 12.96
CA VAL A 549 31.01 20.61 13.33
C VAL A 549 31.12 19.42 14.29
N CYS A 550 32.32 18.92 14.54
CA CYS A 550 32.62 17.82 15.46
C CYS A 550 33.05 18.29 16.87
N ILE A 551 33.21 19.61 17.09
CA ILE A 551 33.79 20.19 18.28
C ILE A 551 32.70 20.74 19.22
N ASN A 552 32.81 20.46 20.53
CA ASN A 552 31.93 20.97 21.56
C ASN A 552 30.43 20.66 21.34
N ILE A 553 30.13 19.49 20.84
CA ILE A 553 28.77 18.99 20.58
C ILE A 553 28.34 18.04 21.69
N ASP A 554 27.03 17.88 21.83
CA ASP A 554 26.44 16.90 22.75
C ASP A 554 26.39 15.48 22.15
N GLU A 555 25.93 14.52 22.93
CA GLU A 555 25.85 13.10 22.57
C GLU A 555 24.92 12.86 21.35
N GLU A 556 23.78 13.56 21.28
CA GLU A 556 22.81 13.39 20.20
C GLU A 556 23.38 13.86 18.86
N ALA A 557 23.96 15.05 18.86
CA ALA A 557 24.65 15.59 17.66
C ALA A 557 25.86 14.73 17.26
N ALA A 558 26.64 14.23 18.23
CA ALA A 558 27.77 13.36 17.96
C ALA A 558 27.33 12.03 17.32
N THR A 559 26.22 11.45 17.77
CA THR A 559 25.66 10.23 17.21
C THR A 559 25.16 10.43 15.78
N ASP A 560 24.48 11.56 15.51
CA ASP A 560 24.01 11.91 14.17
C ASP A 560 25.19 12.09 13.20
N ILE A 561 26.22 12.87 13.61
CA ILE A 561 27.44 13.06 12.81
C ILE A 561 28.17 11.73 12.59
N LEU A 562 28.27 10.87 13.60
CA LEU A 562 28.88 9.55 13.45
C LEU A 562 28.19 8.72 12.37
N ASN A 563 26.86 8.73 12.33
CA ASN A 563 26.10 8.01 11.30
C ASN A 563 26.43 8.54 9.88
N LYS A 564 26.54 9.85 9.75
CA LYS A 564 26.93 10.51 8.50
C LYS A 564 28.38 10.20 8.11
N LEU A 565 29.32 10.18 9.06
CA LEU A 565 30.72 9.77 8.81
C LEU A 565 30.81 8.33 8.31
N VAL A 566 30.08 7.41 8.93
CA VAL A 566 30.06 5.99 8.53
C VAL A 566 29.51 5.82 7.13
N SER A 567 28.39 6.46 6.83
CA SER A 567 27.77 6.37 5.50
C SER A 567 28.63 6.98 4.42
N THR A 568 29.28 8.12 4.71
CA THR A 568 30.20 8.80 3.81
C THR A 568 31.47 7.97 3.57
N ASP A 569 32.08 7.39 4.62
CA ASP A 569 33.26 6.51 4.48
C ASP A 569 32.94 5.30 3.59
N TYR A 570 31.78 4.66 3.83
CA TYR A 570 31.36 3.54 3.01
C TYR A 570 31.20 3.93 1.54
N ALA A 571 30.57 5.08 1.29
CA ALA A 571 30.34 5.61 -0.05
C ALA A 571 31.67 5.92 -0.76
N VAL A 572 32.55 6.72 -0.15
CA VAL A 572 33.86 7.09 -0.69
C VAL A 572 34.73 5.85 -0.95
N SER A 573 34.76 4.91 -0.01
CA SER A 573 35.51 3.65 -0.17
C SER A 573 34.98 2.81 -1.33
N THR A 574 33.64 2.82 -1.54
CA THR A 574 32.98 2.06 -2.60
C THR A 574 33.24 2.64 -3.98
N LEU A 575 33.43 3.96 -4.10
CA LEU A 575 33.78 4.61 -5.37
C LEU A 575 35.20 4.25 -5.82
N ASN A 576 36.07 3.94 -4.86
CA ASN A 576 37.48 3.54 -5.07
C ASN A 576 38.33 4.56 -5.86
N ASP A 577 38.00 5.86 -5.69
CA ASP A 577 38.78 6.95 -6.26
C ASP A 577 39.95 7.28 -5.33
N PRO A 578 41.23 7.23 -5.79
CA PRO A 578 42.41 7.44 -4.92
C PRO A 578 42.49 8.84 -4.33
N GLU A 579 42.07 9.86 -5.08
CA GLU A 579 42.15 11.25 -4.63
C GLU A 579 41.09 11.57 -3.59
N LEU A 580 39.82 11.14 -3.83
CA LEU A 580 38.74 11.27 -2.86
C LEU A 580 39.06 10.51 -1.57
N ASN A 581 39.55 9.28 -1.68
CA ASN A 581 39.98 8.51 -0.51
C ASN A 581 41.07 9.23 0.30
N ARG A 582 42.07 9.82 -0.37
CA ARG A 582 43.15 10.57 0.28
C ARG A 582 42.60 11.79 1.02
N MET A 583 41.74 12.57 0.40
CA MET A 583 41.12 13.75 0.99
C MET A 583 40.23 13.36 2.20
N TRP A 584 39.44 12.29 2.07
CA TRP A 584 38.62 11.77 3.15
C TRP A 584 39.42 11.31 4.36
N LEU A 585 40.47 10.53 4.15
CA LEU A 585 41.35 10.07 5.23
C LEU A 585 42.07 11.23 5.93
N GLU A 586 42.45 12.29 5.19
CA GLU A 586 43.02 13.50 5.78
C GLU A 586 42.02 14.21 6.69
N PHE A 587 40.75 14.28 6.31
CA PHE A 587 39.68 14.80 7.20
C PHE A 587 39.51 13.93 8.45
N ILE A 588 39.50 12.61 8.31
CA ILE A 588 39.39 11.69 9.47
C ILE A 588 40.59 11.80 10.40
N ARG A 589 41.85 12.05 9.88
CA ARG A 589 43.02 12.35 10.71
C ARG A 589 42.81 13.62 11.53
N GLN A 590 42.24 14.66 10.91
CA GLN A 590 41.93 15.90 11.64
C GLN A 590 40.88 15.66 12.73
N VAL A 591 39.81 14.89 12.48
CA VAL A 591 38.83 14.52 13.50
C VAL A 591 39.47 13.77 14.65
N ARG A 592 40.43 12.85 14.39
CA ARG A 592 41.16 12.11 15.45
C ARG A 592 42.02 13.02 16.31
N THR A 593 42.68 14.00 15.73
CA THR A 593 43.77 14.75 16.41
C THR A 593 43.33 16.11 16.96
N SER A 594 42.19 16.64 16.55
CA SER A 594 41.73 17.96 16.98
C SER A 594 41.22 17.97 18.39
N VAL A 595 41.53 19.06 19.09
CA VAL A 595 41.12 19.27 20.48
C VAL A 595 39.62 19.52 20.55
N ASN A 596 38.96 19.06 21.62
CA ASN A 596 37.53 19.23 21.91
C ASN A 596 36.57 18.55 20.88
N VAL A 597 37.07 17.68 20.00
CA VAL A 597 36.22 16.79 19.23
C VAL A 597 35.54 15.81 20.19
N HIS A 598 34.25 15.55 19.97
CA HIS A 598 33.51 14.61 20.82
C HIS A 598 34.17 13.22 20.81
N PRO A 599 34.42 12.60 21.99
CA PRO A 599 35.17 11.34 22.11
C PRO A 599 34.63 10.21 21.23
N LEU A 600 33.30 10.10 21.04
CA LEU A 600 32.65 9.15 20.17
C LEU A 600 33.22 9.21 18.73
N LEU A 601 33.37 10.42 18.19
CA LEU A 601 33.88 10.64 16.84
C LEU A 601 35.37 10.37 16.72
N SER A 602 36.15 10.79 17.75
CA SER A 602 37.59 10.50 17.82
C SER A 602 37.86 8.98 17.90
N GLY A 603 37.06 8.24 18.66
CA GLY A 603 37.12 6.76 18.73
C GLY A 603 36.90 6.10 17.38
N TYR A 604 35.83 6.50 16.68
CA TYR A 604 35.56 6.00 15.33
C TYR A 604 36.66 6.35 14.32
N ALA A 605 37.14 7.61 14.34
CA ALA A 605 38.23 8.05 13.46
C ALA A 605 39.51 7.25 13.71
N THR A 606 39.86 6.99 14.98
CA THR A 606 41.02 6.16 15.34
C THR A 606 40.87 4.75 14.81
N ARG A 607 39.68 4.17 14.95
CA ARG A 607 39.39 2.81 14.44
C ARG A 607 39.51 2.77 12.92
N LEU A 608 38.88 3.70 12.22
CA LEU A 608 38.89 3.73 10.75
C LEU A 608 40.29 3.85 10.18
N LEU A 609 41.11 4.73 10.73
CA LEU A 609 42.51 4.92 10.31
C LEU A 609 43.37 3.68 10.59
N ASN A 610 43.16 3.02 11.73
CA ASN A 610 43.86 1.76 12.06
C ASN A 610 43.49 0.63 11.08
N ASP A 611 42.20 0.49 10.77
CA ASP A 611 41.71 -0.54 9.83
C ASP A 611 42.20 -0.32 8.39
N LYS A 612 42.38 0.93 7.99
CA LYS A 612 42.94 1.31 6.68
C LYS A 612 44.49 1.20 6.66
N GLY A 613 45.13 0.95 7.82
CA GLY A 613 46.59 0.89 7.93
C GLY A 613 47.27 2.27 7.84
N ASP A 614 46.54 3.35 8.08
CA ASP A 614 47.00 4.73 7.99
C ASP A 614 47.70 5.19 9.28
N ILE A 615 47.40 4.58 10.39
CA ILE A 615 48.08 4.72 11.68
C ILE A 615 48.50 3.33 12.20
N SER A 616 49.57 3.33 13.02
CA SER A 616 50.03 2.12 13.67
C SER A 616 49.15 1.73 14.85
N ALA A 617 49.22 0.46 15.24
CA ALA A 617 48.52 -0.03 16.45
C ALA A 617 49.01 0.71 17.71
N GLU A 618 50.32 1.11 17.74
CA GLU A 618 50.92 1.87 18.81
C GLU A 618 50.30 3.29 18.93
N GLU A 619 50.07 3.96 17.81
CA GLU A 619 49.38 5.28 17.78
C GLU A 619 47.92 5.17 18.22
N ALA A 620 47.21 4.13 17.83
CA ALA A 620 45.85 3.86 18.31
C ALA A 620 45.83 3.63 19.83
N GLN A 621 46.79 2.85 20.34
CA GLN A 621 46.93 2.58 21.79
C GLN A 621 47.30 3.83 22.57
N ASN A 622 48.10 4.75 22.04
CA ASN A 622 48.42 6.04 22.67
C ASN A 622 47.17 6.93 22.80
N THR A 623 46.31 6.94 21.77
CA THR A 623 45.02 7.69 21.86
C THR A 623 44.09 7.08 22.90
N LEU A 624 44.00 5.76 22.99
CA LEU A 624 43.27 5.07 24.05
C LEU A 624 43.80 5.40 25.45
N SER A 625 45.14 5.38 25.61
CA SER A 625 45.80 5.73 26.88
C SER A 625 45.53 7.15 27.30
N TYR A 626 45.43 8.08 26.38
CA TYR A 626 45.02 9.46 26.65
C TYR A 626 43.62 9.54 27.27
N TYR A 627 42.60 8.93 26.65
CA TYR A 627 41.23 8.97 27.17
C TYR A 627 41.05 8.17 28.47
N SER A 628 41.88 7.14 28.72
CA SER A 628 41.84 6.38 29.98
C SER A 628 42.61 7.03 31.14
N SER A 629 43.24 8.17 30.89
CA SER A 629 44.01 8.89 31.95
C SER A 629 43.09 9.53 33.01
N ILE A 630 43.58 9.61 34.25
CA ILE A 630 42.84 10.11 35.44
C ILE A 630 42.34 11.57 35.25
N GLY A 631 42.92 12.30 34.30
CA GLY A 631 42.54 13.71 34.05
C GLY A 631 41.31 13.90 33.18
N ASN A 632 40.79 12.83 32.51
CA ASN A 632 39.64 12.88 31.65
C ASN A 632 38.37 12.39 32.37
N ALA A 633 37.21 12.88 31.95
CA ALA A 633 35.94 12.37 32.46
C ALA A 633 35.75 10.90 32.10
N PRO A 634 35.27 10.05 33.02
CA PRO A 634 35.01 8.64 32.70
C PRO A 634 34.06 8.43 31.52
N ALA A 635 33.10 9.35 31.34
CA ALA A 635 32.18 9.34 30.19
C ALA A 635 32.90 9.49 28.84
N ASP A 636 33.96 10.30 28.78
CA ASP A 636 34.74 10.51 27.54
C ASP A 636 35.39 9.21 27.05
N MET A 637 35.90 8.43 27.99
CA MET A 637 36.45 7.10 27.67
C MET A 637 35.36 6.13 27.17
N ALA A 638 34.18 6.15 27.81
CA ALA A 638 33.06 5.30 27.41
C ALA A 638 32.58 5.64 25.98
N TYR A 639 32.42 6.94 25.67
CA TYR A 639 32.05 7.39 24.32
C TYR A 639 33.13 7.08 23.28
N TRP A 640 34.39 7.34 23.61
CA TRP A 640 35.51 6.99 22.71
C TRP A 640 35.50 5.51 22.41
N PHE A 641 35.22 4.69 23.39
CA PHE A 641 35.16 3.24 23.31
C PHE A 641 34.00 2.78 22.46
N GLU A 642 32.84 3.38 22.60
CA GLU A 642 31.66 3.14 21.74
C GLU A 642 32.00 3.40 20.27
N GLY A 643 32.62 4.53 19.96
CA GLY A 643 33.05 4.86 18.60
C GLY A 643 34.09 3.88 18.04
N PHE A 644 35.08 3.50 18.83
CA PHE A 644 36.17 2.60 18.43
C PHE A 644 35.67 1.15 18.19
N LEU A 645 34.76 0.64 19.01
CA LEU A 645 34.25 -0.72 18.92
C LEU A 645 33.04 -0.91 18.02
N ARG A 646 32.53 0.18 17.46
CA ARG A 646 31.29 0.15 16.71
C ARG A 646 31.09 -1.12 15.90
N SER A 647 30.02 -1.84 16.17
CA SER A 647 29.56 -3.06 15.48
C SER A 647 30.53 -4.26 15.48
N SER A 648 31.64 -4.25 16.24
CA SER A 648 32.60 -5.36 16.24
C SER A 648 33.22 -5.62 17.61
N GLY A 649 32.73 -6.65 18.28
CA GLY A 649 33.34 -7.20 19.48
C GLY A 649 34.55 -8.09 19.24
N SER A 650 34.82 -8.45 17.99
CA SER A 650 35.89 -9.40 17.62
C SER A 650 37.29 -8.86 17.98
N ILE A 651 37.50 -7.55 17.93
CA ILE A 651 38.79 -6.93 18.32
C ILE A 651 39.11 -7.20 19.79
N LEU A 652 38.14 -7.03 20.68
CA LEU A 652 38.29 -7.33 22.11
C LEU A 652 38.57 -8.82 22.37
N LEU A 653 38.16 -9.69 21.46
CA LEU A 653 38.40 -11.11 21.55
C LEU A 653 39.82 -11.47 21.07
N LEU A 654 40.34 -10.76 20.06
CA LEU A 654 41.62 -11.03 19.40
C LEU A 654 42.81 -10.27 20.01
N ASP A 655 42.58 -9.07 20.56
CA ASP A 655 43.61 -8.25 21.19
C ASP A 655 43.50 -8.28 22.70
N ASP A 656 44.39 -9.08 23.34
CA ASP A 656 44.43 -9.21 24.80
C ASP A 656 44.89 -7.94 25.49
N ASN A 657 45.72 -7.09 24.89
CA ASN A 657 46.17 -5.84 25.48
C ASN A 657 44.99 -4.84 25.57
N LEU A 658 44.24 -4.71 24.47
CA LEU A 658 43.04 -3.89 24.43
C LEU A 658 41.99 -4.40 25.41
N TRP A 659 41.75 -5.70 25.47
CA TRP A 659 40.85 -6.32 26.44
C TRP A 659 41.24 -5.97 27.88
N ASN A 660 42.50 -6.17 28.24
CA ASN A 660 42.98 -5.92 29.58
C ASN A 660 42.86 -4.46 29.97
N LEU A 661 43.17 -3.54 29.08
CA LEU A 661 43.06 -2.11 29.33
C LEU A 661 41.60 -1.72 29.57
N VAL A 662 40.66 -2.19 28.76
CA VAL A 662 39.23 -1.95 28.95
C VAL A 662 38.71 -2.58 30.23
N ASN A 663 39.04 -3.85 30.47
CA ASN A 663 38.59 -4.59 31.65
C ASN A 663 39.10 -3.90 32.92
N ASN A 664 40.38 -3.51 32.98
CA ASN A 664 40.98 -2.82 34.10
C ASN A 664 40.35 -1.45 34.33
N TRP A 665 40.07 -0.70 33.25
CA TRP A 665 39.40 0.58 33.34
C TRP A 665 37.99 0.45 33.88
N VAL A 666 37.18 -0.48 33.37
CA VAL A 666 35.80 -0.74 33.84
C VAL A 666 35.84 -1.15 35.32
N CYS A 667 36.77 -2.05 35.72
CA CYS A 667 36.89 -2.53 37.09
C CYS A 667 37.43 -1.49 38.08
N SER A 668 38.11 -0.44 37.61
CA SER A 668 38.63 0.64 38.44
C SER A 668 37.59 1.73 38.75
N GLN A 669 36.43 1.70 38.12
CA GLN A 669 35.40 2.72 38.35
C GLN A 669 34.67 2.51 39.68
N GLU A 670 34.37 3.61 40.38
CA GLU A 670 33.51 3.60 41.57
C GLU A 670 32.09 3.18 41.15
N LYS A 671 31.34 2.64 42.11
CA LYS A 671 30.00 2.08 41.83
C LYS A 671 29.05 3.11 41.24
N GLU A 672 29.08 4.32 41.76
CA GLU A 672 28.23 5.44 41.30
C GLU A 672 28.56 5.79 39.83
N THR A 673 29.84 5.99 39.53
CA THR A 673 30.34 6.28 38.19
C THR A 673 30.02 5.12 37.22
N PHE A 674 30.20 3.88 37.65
CA PHE A 674 29.85 2.72 36.83
C PHE A 674 28.36 2.70 36.46
N MET A 675 27.48 3.05 37.39
CA MET A 675 26.03 3.12 37.12
C MET A 675 25.68 4.21 36.10
N GLU A 676 26.39 5.35 36.09
CA GLU A 676 26.25 6.40 35.08
C GLU A 676 26.75 5.95 33.69
N LEU A 677 27.83 5.19 33.64
CA LEU A 677 28.42 4.66 32.40
C LEU A 677 27.65 3.45 31.83
N LEU A 678 26.87 2.78 32.67
CA LEU A 678 26.19 1.51 32.26
C LEU A 678 25.31 1.63 31.01
N PRO A 679 24.53 2.72 30.79
CA PRO A 679 23.76 2.88 29.55
C PRO A 679 24.64 2.91 28.32
N ILE A 680 25.76 3.62 28.30
CA ILE A 680 26.69 3.73 27.19
C ILE A 680 27.35 2.38 26.92
N LEU A 681 27.87 1.73 27.93
CA LEU A 681 28.48 0.39 27.81
C LEU A 681 27.46 -0.64 27.31
N LYS A 682 26.25 -0.62 27.86
CA LYS A 682 25.16 -1.52 27.39
C LYS A 682 24.85 -1.30 25.93
N ARG A 683 24.76 -0.07 25.45
CA ARG A 683 24.52 0.26 24.04
C ARG A 683 25.67 -0.30 23.18
N THR A 684 26.92 -0.01 23.52
CA THR A 684 28.12 -0.52 22.83
C THR A 684 28.09 -2.04 22.67
N PHE A 685 27.90 -2.75 23.80
CA PHE A 685 27.89 -4.23 23.77
C PHE A 685 26.62 -4.82 23.12
N SER A 686 25.51 -4.07 23.06
CA SER A 686 24.29 -4.54 22.40
C SER A 686 24.41 -4.64 20.86
N GLU A 687 25.29 -3.87 20.27
CA GLU A 687 25.58 -3.91 18.83
C GLU A 687 26.38 -5.16 18.40
N PHE A 688 27.02 -5.85 19.35
CA PHE A 688 27.79 -7.04 19.03
C PHE A 688 26.89 -8.25 18.71
N SER A 689 27.37 -9.15 17.88
CA SER A 689 26.65 -10.39 17.59
C SER A 689 26.45 -11.23 18.86
N PRO A 690 25.41 -12.07 18.93
CA PRO A 690 25.20 -12.96 20.09
C PRO A 690 26.39 -13.87 20.39
N ALA A 691 27.14 -14.29 19.38
CA ALA A 691 28.33 -15.13 19.52
C ALA A 691 29.51 -14.35 20.17
N GLU A 692 29.72 -13.10 19.73
CA GLU A 692 30.76 -12.23 20.32
C GLU A 692 30.43 -11.91 21.78
N ARG A 693 29.19 -11.52 22.09
CA ARG A 693 28.75 -11.24 23.46
C ARG A 693 28.97 -12.42 24.39
N ARG A 694 28.68 -13.66 23.94
CA ARG A 694 28.89 -14.86 24.72
C ARG A 694 30.38 -15.10 25.01
N LYS A 695 31.25 -15.00 23.97
CA LYS A 695 32.69 -15.21 24.12
C LYS A 695 33.33 -14.12 25.00
N LEU A 696 32.92 -12.85 24.88
CA LEU A 696 33.38 -11.78 25.77
C LEU A 696 32.95 -12.03 27.23
N GLY A 697 31.72 -12.51 27.45
CA GLY A 697 31.27 -12.93 28.77
C GLY A 697 32.07 -14.09 29.39
N GLU A 698 32.47 -15.07 28.57
CA GLU A 698 33.36 -16.17 28.97
C GLU A 698 34.78 -15.63 29.30
N LYS A 699 35.33 -14.73 28.47
CA LYS A 699 36.63 -14.06 28.68
C LYS A 699 36.62 -13.23 29.97
N ALA A 700 35.56 -12.51 30.24
CA ALA A 700 35.38 -11.73 31.49
C ALA A 700 35.33 -12.64 32.72
N LYS A 701 34.62 -13.77 32.70
CA LYS A 701 34.53 -14.74 33.79
C LYS A 701 35.87 -15.43 34.06
N ALA A 702 36.71 -15.62 33.04
CA ALA A 702 38.05 -16.21 33.18
C ALA A 702 39.08 -15.26 33.82
N GLY A 703 38.75 -14.02 34.17
CA GLY A 703 39.59 -13.12 34.97
C GLY A 703 40.68 -12.38 34.20
N GLY A 704 40.46 -12.03 32.92
CA GLY A 704 41.48 -11.31 32.15
C GLY A 704 42.74 -12.13 31.85
N ALA A 705 43.74 -11.60 31.11
CA ALA A 705 44.90 -12.29 30.52
C ALA A 705 45.72 -13.18 31.47
N GLY A 706 45.11 -14.22 31.91
CA GLY A 706 45.70 -15.32 32.67
C GLY A 706 45.11 -16.61 32.14
N GLY A 707 45.43 -16.92 30.90
CA GLY A 707 45.12 -18.22 30.33
C GLY A 707 43.69 -18.34 29.78
N ILE A 708 43.50 -17.93 28.55
CA ILE A 708 43.10 -19.01 27.65
C ILE A 708 44.29 -20.00 27.75
N GLN A 709 44.32 -20.87 28.77
CA GLN A 709 44.63 -22.22 28.41
C GLN A 709 43.77 -22.40 27.18
N THR A 710 44.35 -22.33 25.99
CA THR A 710 43.94 -23.21 24.96
C THR A 710 43.56 -24.43 25.76
N ALA A 711 42.21 -24.64 26.02
CA ALA A 711 41.79 -25.98 26.21
C ALA A 711 42.49 -26.60 25.02
N THR A 712 43.64 -27.16 25.30
CA THR A 712 44.22 -28.20 24.49
C THR A 712 43.00 -29.01 24.28
N ALA A 713 42.29 -28.66 23.14
CA ALA A 713 41.31 -29.52 22.59
C ALA A 713 42.06 -30.81 22.75
N SER A 714 41.60 -31.62 23.73
CA SER A 714 42.16 -32.96 23.91
C SER A 714 42.24 -33.36 22.49
N ALA A 715 43.50 -33.52 22.02
CA ALA A 715 43.76 -33.79 20.65
C ALA A 715 42.90 -35.02 20.38
N THR A 716 41.68 -34.78 19.95
CA THR A 716 40.99 -35.73 19.14
C THR A 716 41.95 -35.82 18.01
N SER A 717 42.80 -36.82 18.10
CA SER A 717 43.71 -37.20 17.05
C SER A 717 42.84 -37.14 15.80
N HIS A 718 42.91 -36.04 15.07
CA HIS A 718 42.26 -35.96 13.78
C HIS A 718 42.94 -37.11 13.06
N ASN A 719 42.20 -38.14 12.75
CA ASN A 719 42.71 -39.24 11.97
C ASN A 719 43.13 -38.65 10.62
N GLU A 720 44.42 -38.31 10.47
CA GLU A 720 44.96 -37.72 9.27
C GLU A 720 44.60 -38.56 8.05
N GLU A 721 44.46 -39.89 8.22
CA GLU A 721 44.01 -40.76 7.15
C GLU A 721 42.55 -40.56 6.77
N GLU A 722 41.64 -40.18 7.69
CA GLU A 722 40.25 -39.85 7.37
C GLU A 722 40.16 -38.43 6.76
N ALA A 723 40.93 -37.47 7.24
CA ALA A 723 41.02 -36.14 6.66
C ALA A 723 41.53 -36.17 5.22
N MET A 724 42.56 -37.02 4.94
CA MET A 724 43.10 -37.23 3.59
C MET A 724 42.07 -37.84 2.62
N ARG A 725 41.11 -38.59 3.08
CA ARG A 725 40.02 -39.16 2.24
C ARG A 725 39.02 -38.12 1.75
N VAL A 726 38.90 -36.99 2.43
CA VAL A 726 37.96 -35.89 2.06
C VAL A 726 38.59 -34.93 1.04
N ILE A 727 39.92 -34.83 0.98
CA ILE A 727 40.65 -33.94 0.06
C ILE A 727 40.31 -34.20 -1.41
N PRO A 728 40.22 -35.42 -1.94
CA PRO A 728 39.84 -35.68 -3.32
C PRO A 728 38.42 -35.22 -3.65
N LEU A 729 37.50 -35.30 -2.66
CA LEU A 729 36.14 -34.83 -2.81
C LEU A 729 36.08 -33.30 -2.87
N ILE A 730 36.86 -32.60 -2.03
CA ILE A 730 36.98 -31.15 -2.02
C ILE A 730 37.60 -30.67 -3.33
N HIS A 731 38.66 -31.31 -3.84
CA HIS A 731 39.27 -30.98 -5.13
C HIS A 731 38.24 -31.10 -6.28
N ARG A 732 37.43 -32.16 -6.25
CA ARG A 732 36.36 -32.40 -7.23
C ARG A 732 35.26 -31.37 -7.19
N LEU A 733 34.86 -30.92 -5.99
CA LEU A 733 33.86 -29.86 -5.78
C LEU A 733 34.39 -28.49 -6.17
N LEU A 734 35.69 -28.23 -6.04
CA LEU A 734 36.35 -26.98 -6.42
C LEU A 734 36.86 -26.98 -7.87
N GLY A 735 36.66 -28.07 -8.64
CA GLY A 735 37.11 -28.16 -10.04
C GLY A 735 38.64 -28.17 -10.18
N ILE A 736 39.39 -28.55 -9.16
CA ILE A 736 40.86 -28.63 -9.19
C ILE A 736 41.26 -30.02 -9.70
N GLU A 737 41.79 -30.09 -10.92
CA GLU A 737 42.35 -31.33 -11.45
C GLU A 737 43.63 -31.70 -10.68
N THR A 738 43.58 -32.79 -9.95
CA THR A 738 44.78 -33.43 -9.40
C THR A 738 45.48 -34.21 -10.53
N LYS A 739 46.68 -33.76 -10.89
CA LYS A 739 47.58 -34.57 -11.72
C LYS A 739 48.07 -35.79 -10.95
#